data_8a0b166cfe8da8c930188906c77cec38
#
_entry.id   8a0b166cfe8da8c930188906c77cec38
#
_cell.length_a   1.000
_cell.length_b   1.000
_cell.length_c   1.000
_cell.angle_alpha   90.00
_cell.angle_beta   90.00
_cell.angle_gamma   90.00
#
_symmetry.space_group_name_H-M   'P 1'
#
loop_
_entity.id
_entity.type
_entity.pdbx_description
1 polymer ?
#
loop_
_entity_poly.entity_id
_entity_poly.type
_entity_poly.pdbx_seq_one_letter_code
_entity_poly.pdbx_strand_id
1 'polypeptide(L)'
;MVERRNVLPFTAIVGQEKAKLALLVAAVNPAVGGVLLSGDKGTGKTTLVRALADLLPEIEVVADCPFGCNPRNPMEMCDSCYERVMNGGDLRIIRRKMKVVDLPLSITVDRLVGTLDIKRALKEGIRALQPGLLAEANRNILYIDEVNLLEDYVADVLLDSAAMGWNIIEREGISVKHPARFILVGSMNPEEGELRPQILDRFGLFVNIEAPLDPDTRMEVVKRVEEFQSDPVSFVEKYRSLQEDLMRKVVRAREIVNEVVVPDDLLHLLAKTVVEMGIRTHRAEIVTVRAAKAISALDGRKTVNLEDLKKAMELALPHRMRSRPFEEPPQPPRSQEDHHPNESRGQDEQQSKEQKRREPTEKGEVNPPSLGDKEEKFNADEVEVESEKKLKLRDKFQWARGSRGVRTTVIDNPHGVPISYITPRHDPHDIDLTATIVSAALRESPAVEEDDIRVRVRRARAKRLCAILLDSSGSMAAMRRIKIAKGIAMNFIKNAYVKRDELALICFKGAKSDVLSHPTRRYSDVLRLLDGVKTGGRTPLPSALYNLAVMAKAFKEKHRNAVVTGILVTDGKANVSLGGDLKEDMERLCKMLRRMNVKLKIYDTRPPGVIDPAPSFIDLIAKLMDAEVYRDFKNVA
;
A
#
# COMPACT_ATOMS: atom_id res chain seq x y z
N MET A 1 -41.41 10.68 0.87
CA MET A 1 -41.20 10.12 -0.49
C MET A 1 -39.74 9.71 -0.61
N VAL A 2 -39.46 8.40 -0.58
CA VAL A 2 -38.12 7.91 -0.88
C VAL A 2 -37.97 7.99 -2.38
N GLU A 3 -37.09 8.83 -2.89
CA GLU A 3 -36.71 8.83 -4.30
C GLU A 3 -36.34 7.41 -4.71
N ARG A 4 -37.19 6.79 -5.52
CA ARG A 4 -36.85 5.56 -6.24
C ARG A 4 -35.78 5.92 -7.27
N ARG A 5 -34.52 5.87 -6.86
CA ARG A 5 -33.42 5.90 -7.81
C ARG A 5 -33.52 4.63 -8.64
N ASN A 6 -33.94 4.76 -9.88
CA ASN A 6 -33.93 3.66 -10.82
C ASN A 6 -32.47 3.23 -11.00
N VAL A 7 -32.17 1.98 -10.67
CA VAL A 7 -30.85 1.36 -10.78
C VAL A 7 -30.87 0.42 -11.98
N LEU A 8 -29.83 0.46 -12.80
CA LEU A 8 -29.68 -0.47 -13.91
C LEU A 8 -29.69 -1.92 -13.39
N PRO A 9 -30.59 -2.81 -13.89
CA PRO A 9 -30.68 -4.19 -13.42
C PRO A 9 -29.36 -4.95 -13.55
N PHE A 10 -28.97 -5.72 -12.55
CA PHE A 10 -27.72 -6.48 -12.54
C PHE A 10 -27.59 -7.42 -13.75
N THR A 11 -28.70 -8.05 -14.15
CA THR A 11 -28.78 -8.94 -15.31
C THR A 11 -28.71 -8.20 -16.65
N ALA A 12 -28.96 -6.86 -16.66
CA ALA A 12 -28.85 -6.05 -17.85
C ALA A 12 -27.43 -5.57 -18.14
N ILE A 13 -26.52 -5.66 -17.17
CA ILE A 13 -25.13 -5.25 -17.37
C ILE A 13 -24.45 -6.20 -18.35
N VAL A 14 -23.84 -5.64 -19.38
CA VAL A 14 -23.20 -6.39 -20.47
C VAL A 14 -21.76 -6.77 -20.08
N GLY A 15 -21.38 -8.02 -20.32
CA GLY A 15 -20.03 -8.53 -20.03
C GLY A 15 -19.72 -8.59 -18.54
N GLN A 16 -18.42 -8.51 -18.19
CA GLN A 16 -17.89 -8.49 -16.82
C GLN A 16 -18.29 -9.72 -15.98
N GLU A 17 -18.36 -10.90 -16.61
CA GLU A 17 -18.87 -12.11 -15.97
C GLU A 17 -18.07 -12.51 -14.73
N LYS A 18 -16.73 -12.29 -14.73
CA LYS A 18 -15.89 -12.56 -13.55
C LYS A 18 -16.24 -11.63 -12.37
N ALA A 19 -16.51 -10.36 -12.64
CA ALA A 19 -16.89 -9.40 -11.61
C ALA A 19 -18.30 -9.70 -11.06
N LYS A 20 -19.25 -10.03 -11.93
CA LYS A 20 -20.57 -10.48 -11.52
C LYS A 20 -20.49 -11.72 -10.64
N LEU A 21 -19.72 -12.73 -11.06
CA LEU A 21 -19.53 -13.96 -10.29
C LEU A 21 -18.90 -13.67 -8.92
N ALA A 22 -17.84 -12.86 -8.85
CA ALA A 22 -17.20 -12.52 -7.58
C ALA A 22 -18.15 -11.81 -6.61
N LEU A 23 -18.97 -10.88 -7.12
CA LEU A 23 -19.97 -10.18 -6.33
C LEU A 23 -21.09 -11.13 -5.84
N LEU A 24 -21.56 -12.05 -6.68
CA LEU A 24 -22.55 -13.06 -6.29
C LEU A 24 -21.98 -14.04 -5.25
N VAL A 25 -20.71 -14.46 -5.40
CA VAL A 25 -20.00 -15.29 -4.42
C VAL A 25 -19.93 -14.59 -3.06
N ALA A 26 -19.55 -13.32 -3.03
CA ALA A 26 -19.52 -12.54 -1.79
C ALA A 26 -20.92 -12.29 -1.21
N ALA A 27 -21.95 -12.18 -2.06
CA ALA A 27 -23.34 -12.07 -1.64
C ALA A 27 -23.88 -13.37 -1.02
N VAL A 28 -23.48 -14.53 -1.52
CA VAL A 28 -23.85 -15.86 -0.99
C VAL A 28 -23.10 -16.13 0.30
N ASN A 29 -21.78 -15.90 0.31
CA ASN A 29 -20.92 -16.17 1.46
C ASN A 29 -20.03 -14.97 1.81
N PRO A 30 -20.48 -14.02 2.63
CA PRO A 30 -19.69 -12.86 3.04
C PRO A 30 -18.38 -13.23 3.76
N ALA A 31 -18.27 -14.44 4.33
CA ALA A 31 -17.06 -14.95 4.98
C ALA A 31 -15.88 -15.17 4.01
N VAL A 32 -16.08 -15.02 2.71
CA VAL A 32 -15.01 -14.98 1.70
C VAL A 32 -14.06 -13.81 1.95
N GLY A 33 -14.49 -12.71 2.58
CA GLY A 33 -13.62 -11.61 2.99
C GLY A 33 -13.63 -10.40 2.05
N GLY A 34 -14.64 -10.30 1.19
CA GLY A 34 -14.86 -9.15 0.31
C GLY A 34 -14.26 -9.29 -1.09
N VAL A 35 -14.64 -8.36 -1.96
CA VAL A 35 -14.26 -8.29 -3.37
C VAL A 35 -13.51 -7.00 -3.65
N LEU A 36 -12.36 -7.09 -4.30
CA LEU A 36 -11.63 -5.94 -4.82
C LEU A 36 -11.78 -5.87 -6.34
N LEU A 37 -12.39 -4.79 -6.83
CA LEU A 37 -12.59 -4.50 -8.24
C LEU A 37 -11.51 -3.54 -8.73
N SER A 38 -10.55 -4.01 -9.50
CA SER A 38 -9.48 -3.22 -10.09
C SER A 38 -9.82 -2.84 -11.52
N GLY A 39 -9.54 -1.63 -11.94
CA GLY A 39 -9.74 -1.20 -13.34
C GLY A 39 -9.86 0.32 -13.47
N ASP A 40 -9.86 0.80 -14.71
CA ASP A 40 -9.88 2.22 -15.04
C ASP A 40 -11.20 2.92 -14.64
N LYS A 41 -11.16 4.24 -14.56
CA LYS A 41 -12.36 5.06 -14.33
C LYS A 41 -13.35 4.86 -15.49
N GLY A 42 -14.64 4.80 -15.15
CA GLY A 42 -15.70 4.64 -16.17
C GLY A 42 -15.99 3.19 -16.59
N THR A 43 -15.35 2.18 -16.02
CA THR A 43 -15.61 0.75 -16.34
C THR A 43 -16.86 0.17 -15.66
N GLY A 44 -17.66 0.99 -14.94
CA GLY A 44 -18.95 0.58 -14.37
C GLY A 44 -18.87 -0.12 -13.00
N LYS A 45 -17.74 -0.03 -12.28
CA LYS A 45 -17.57 -0.66 -10.95
C LYS A 45 -18.66 -0.30 -9.96
N THR A 46 -18.92 0.98 -9.77
CA THR A 46 -19.95 1.50 -8.85
C THR A 46 -21.37 1.08 -9.29
N THR A 47 -21.62 1.06 -10.60
CA THR A 47 -22.90 0.60 -11.17
C THR A 47 -23.17 -0.86 -10.83
N LEU A 48 -22.16 -1.74 -10.96
CA LEU A 48 -22.25 -3.16 -10.60
C LEU A 48 -22.62 -3.36 -9.12
N VAL A 49 -21.99 -2.61 -8.22
CA VAL A 49 -22.24 -2.71 -6.77
C VAL A 49 -23.66 -2.26 -6.42
N ARG A 50 -24.12 -1.15 -7.01
CA ARG A 50 -25.48 -0.65 -6.79
C ARG A 50 -26.53 -1.60 -7.38
N ALA A 51 -26.26 -2.18 -8.55
CA ALA A 51 -27.11 -3.18 -9.17
C ALA A 51 -27.20 -4.48 -8.34
N LEU A 52 -26.10 -4.90 -7.70
CA LEU A 52 -26.11 -6.01 -6.76
C LEU A 52 -27.02 -5.74 -5.56
N ALA A 53 -26.96 -4.54 -4.97
CA ALA A 53 -27.81 -4.17 -3.83
C ALA A 53 -29.30 -4.23 -4.18
N ASP A 54 -29.68 -3.84 -5.40
CA ASP A 54 -31.08 -3.91 -5.87
C ASP A 54 -31.52 -5.35 -6.19
N LEU A 55 -30.58 -6.20 -6.64
CA LEU A 55 -30.82 -7.63 -6.88
C LEU A 55 -31.11 -8.41 -5.59
N LEU A 56 -30.43 -8.07 -4.47
CA LEU A 56 -30.48 -8.86 -3.25
C LEU A 56 -31.84 -8.77 -2.56
N PRO A 57 -32.28 -9.86 -1.87
CA PRO A 57 -33.57 -9.89 -1.17
C PRO A 57 -33.61 -8.93 0.01
N GLU A 58 -34.81 -8.58 0.43
CA GLU A 58 -35.03 -7.85 1.66
C GLU A 58 -34.52 -8.64 2.87
N ILE A 59 -34.00 -7.91 3.86
CA ILE A 59 -33.49 -8.48 5.10
C ILE A 59 -34.41 -8.11 6.27
N GLU A 60 -34.56 -9.04 7.20
CA GLU A 60 -35.28 -8.80 8.47
C GLU A 60 -34.29 -8.22 9.49
N VAL A 61 -34.65 -7.12 10.12
CA VAL A 61 -33.84 -6.45 11.14
C VAL A 61 -34.69 -6.06 12.35
N VAL A 62 -34.06 -5.92 13.51
CA VAL A 62 -34.73 -5.42 14.71
C VAL A 62 -34.95 -3.93 14.55
N ALA A 63 -36.20 -3.46 14.60
CA ALA A 63 -36.63 -2.11 14.24
C ALA A 63 -36.03 -1.02 15.12
N ASP A 64 -35.92 -1.28 16.42
CA ASP A 64 -35.47 -0.36 17.46
C ASP A 64 -33.99 -0.57 17.84
N CYS A 65 -33.26 -1.36 17.05
CA CYS A 65 -31.84 -1.60 17.22
C CYS A 65 -31.01 -0.71 16.27
N PRO A 66 -30.12 0.14 16.78
CA PRO A 66 -29.27 1.00 15.95
C PRO A 66 -28.25 0.23 15.11
N PHE A 67 -28.01 -1.04 15.46
CA PHE A 67 -27.05 -1.91 14.78
C PHE A 67 -27.70 -2.81 13.72
N GLY A 68 -29.05 -2.79 13.57
CA GLY A 68 -29.76 -3.62 12.60
C GLY A 68 -29.52 -5.12 12.80
N CYS A 69 -29.57 -5.60 14.04
CA CYS A 69 -29.33 -7.00 14.40
C CYS A 69 -30.23 -7.98 13.66
N ASN A 70 -29.75 -9.22 13.48
CA ASN A 70 -30.51 -10.31 12.90
C ASN A 70 -31.47 -10.88 13.94
N PRO A 71 -32.82 -10.77 13.75
CA PRO A 71 -33.77 -11.25 14.74
C PRO A 71 -33.83 -12.78 14.86
N ARG A 72 -33.30 -13.51 13.88
CA ARG A 72 -33.36 -14.98 13.85
C ARG A 72 -32.10 -15.66 14.40
N ASN A 73 -30.99 -14.93 14.58
CA ASN A 73 -29.74 -15.51 15.05
C ASN A 73 -29.19 -14.76 16.27
N PRO A 74 -29.35 -15.30 17.49
CA PRO A 74 -28.84 -14.68 18.71
C PRO A 74 -27.34 -14.40 18.69
N MET A 75 -26.55 -15.24 17.96
CA MET A 75 -25.11 -15.06 17.82
C MET A 75 -24.72 -13.86 16.94
N GLU A 76 -25.68 -13.21 16.30
CA GLU A 76 -25.51 -12.01 15.46
C GLU A 76 -26.25 -10.80 16.05
N MET A 77 -26.48 -10.80 17.36
CA MET A 77 -27.13 -9.70 18.08
C MET A 77 -26.14 -8.93 18.94
N CYS A 78 -26.36 -7.63 19.08
CA CYS A 78 -25.69 -6.83 20.11
C CYS A 78 -26.18 -7.25 21.50
N ASP A 79 -25.43 -6.90 22.52
CA ASP A 79 -25.72 -7.31 23.91
C ASP A 79 -27.16 -6.96 24.33
N SER A 80 -27.66 -5.78 24.00
CA SER A 80 -29.01 -5.34 24.33
C SER A 80 -30.11 -6.18 23.63
N CYS A 81 -29.96 -6.52 22.37
CA CYS A 81 -30.91 -7.40 21.67
C CYS A 81 -30.85 -8.84 22.21
N TYR A 82 -29.63 -9.31 22.49
CA TYR A 82 -29.40 -10.64 23.04
C TYR A 82 -30.06 -10.80 24.42
N GLU A 83 -29.85 -9.85 25.33
CA GLU A 83 -30.48 -9.84 26.68
C GLU A 83 -32.00 -9.80 26.59
N ARG A 84 -32.59 -9.00 25.68
CA ARG A 84 -34.04 -8.95 25.47
C ARG A 84 -34.59 -10.31 25.07
N VAL A 85 -33.94 -11.01 24.15
CA VAL A 85 -34.37 -12.37 23.71
C VAL A 85 -34.24 -13.38 24.84
N MET A 86 -33.14 -13.36 25.59
CA MET A 86 -32.89 -14.27 26.71
C MET A 86 -33.87 -14.09 27.85
N ASN A 87 -34.34 -12.84 28.09
CA ASN A 87 -35.33 -12.50 29.10
C ASN A 87 -36.80 -12.71 28.61
N GLY A 88 -36.98 -13.36 27.45
CA GLY A 88 -38.30 -13.64 26.88
C GLY A 88 -39.05 -12.43 26.32
N GLY A 89 -38.35 -11.35 26.03
CA GLY A 89 -38.92 -10.15 25.41
C GLY A 89 -39.03 -10.26 23.88
N ASP A 90 -40.13 -9.75 23.34
CA ASP A 90 -40.35 -9.71 21.90
C ASP A 90 -39.50 -8.64 21.22
N LEU A 91 -38.96 -9.00 20.04
CA LEU A 91 -38.26 -8.09 19.13
C LEU A 91 -39.22 -7.60 18.05
N ARG A 92 -39.35 -6.29 17.89
CA ARG A 92 -40.07 -5.71 16.75
C ARG A 92 -39.26 -5.90 15.48
N ILE A 93 -39.76 -6.71 14.52
CA ILE A 93 -39.09 -7.05 13.28
C ILE A 93 -39.64 -6.18 12.15
N ILE A 94 -38.75 -5.63 11.32
CA ILE A 94 -39.09 -4.97 10.06
C ILE A 94 -38.28 -5.58 8.91
N ARG A 95 -38.86 -5.53 7.71
CA ARG A 95 -38.17 -5.89 6.46
C ARG A 95 -37.72 -4.63 5.76
N ARG A 96 -36.47 -4.67 5.25
CA ARG A 96 -35.92 -3.59 4.46
C ARG A 96 -35.01 -4.11 3.37
N LYS A 97 -34.89 -3.37 2.26
CA LYS A 97 -33.87 -3.64 1.24
C LYS A 97 -32.47 -3.43 1.80
N MET A 98 -31.50 -4.21 1.32
CA MET A 98 -30.09 -3.98 1.57
C MET A 98 -29.67 -2.65 0.95
N LYS A 99 -28.83 -1.89 1.66
CA LYS A 99 -28.29 -0.61 1.20
C LYS A 99 -26.84 -0.75 0.79
N VAL A 100 -26.39 0.10 -0.11
CA VAL A 100 -24.96 0.38 -0.29
C VAL A 100 -24.58 1.50 0.67
N VAL A 101 -23.69 1.22 1.57
CA VAL A 101 -23.11 2.18 2.51
C VAL A 101 -21.75 2.60 1.93
N ASP A 102 -21.69 3.82 1.43
CA ASP A 102 -20.47 4.36 0.84
C ASP A 102 -19.53 4.84 1.96
N LEU A 103 -18.26 4.43 1.91
CA LEU A 103 -17.25 4.85 2.87
C LEU A 103 -16.49 6.05 2.32
N PRO A 104 -16.61 7.25 2.92
CA PRO A 104 -15.87 8.42 2.47
C PRO A 104 -14.36 8.27 2.71
N LEU A 105 -13.52 8.65 1.75
CA LEU A 105 -12.06 8.59 1.88
C LEU A 105 -11.50 9.41 3.05
N SER A 106 -12.19 10.49 3.42
CA SER A 106 -11.83 11.38 4.53
C SER A 106 -12.41 10.95 5.89
N ILE A 107 -12.97 9.73 6.00
CA ILE A 107 -13.57 9.25 7.25
C ILE A 107 -12.52 9.14 8.36
N THR A 108 -12.89 9.58 9.55
CA THR A 108 -12.09 9.34 10.76
C THR A 108 -12.47 8.00 11.38
N VAL A 109 -11.55 7.39 12.13
CA VAL A 109 -11.82 6.12 12.84
C VAL A 109 -13.02 6.25 13.78
N ASP A 110 -13.17 7.40 14.41
CA ASP A 110 -14.29 7.66 15.32
C ASP A 110 -15.65 7.59 14.60
N ARG A 111 -15.73 8.12 13.39
CA ARG A 111 -16.94 8.02 12.57
C ARG A 111 -17.13 6.62 11.97
N LEU A 112 -16.04 5.87 11.80
CA LEU A 112 -16.11 4.49 11.32
C LEU A 112 -16.65 3.55 12.39
N VAL A 113 -16.02 3.52 13.56
CA VAL A 113 -16.37 2.58 14.64
C VAL A 113 -17.51 3.08 15.52
N GLY A 114 -17.64 4.39 15.72
CA GLY A 114 -18.59 5.05 16.61
C GLY A 114 -17.89 5.81 17.73
N THR A 115 -18.64 6.73 18.35
CA THR A 115 -18.17 7.62 19.42
C THR A 115 -19.14 7.63 20.60
N LEU A 116 -18.72 8.22 21.70
CA LEU A 116 -19.61 8.50 22.82
C LEU A 116 -20.65 9.55 22.43
N ASP A 117 -21.91 9.30 22.75
CA ASP A 117 -22.97 10.31 22.65
C ASP A 117 -22.88 11.28 23.83
N ILE A 118 -22.06 12.32 23.65
CA ILE A 118 -21.84 13.35 24.66
C ILE A 118 -23.16 14.05 25.06
N LYS A 119 -24.10 14.20 24.13
CA LYS A 119 -25.39 14.84 24.41
C LYS A 119 -26.24 14.02 25.36
N ARG A 120 -26.28 12.71 25.19
CA ARG A 120 -26.98 11.79 26.10
C ARG A 120 -26.23 11.62 27.40
N ALA A 121 -24.92 11.55 27.37
CA ALA A 121 -24.10 11.47 28.58
C ALA A 121 -24.33 12.69 29.50
N LEU A 122 -24.43 13.88 28.92
CA LEU A 122 -24.68 15.12 29.68
C LEU A 122 -26.13 15.27 30.17
N LYS A 123 -27.13 14.78 29.38
CA LYS A 123 -28.54 14.94 29.74
C LYS A 123 -29.09 13.85 30.68
N GLU A 124 -28.67 12.62 30.45
CA GLU A 124 -29.26 11.43 31.08
C GLU A 124 -28.31 10.77 32.09
N GLY A 125 -27.06 11.26 32.18
CA GLY A 125 -26.02 10.63 33.01
C GLY A 125 -25.61 9.23 32.53
N ILE A 126 -26.08 8.81 31.36
CA ILE A 126 -25.88 7.48 30.79
C ILE A 126 -24.80 7.57 29.69
N ARG A 127 -23.80 6.72 29.79
CA ARG A 127 -22.78 6.56 28.77
C ARG A 127 -23.38 5.81 27.55
N ALA A 128 -23.80 6.54 26.53
CA ALA A 128 -24.39 5.98 25.34
C ALA A 128 -23.40 6.05 24.17
N LEU A 129 -23.40 5.01 23.32
CA LEU A 129 -22.63 4.98 22.08
C LEU A 129 -23.43 5.63 20.95
N GLN A 130 -22.83 6.55 20.22
CA GLN A 130 -23.29 6.99 18.91
C GLN A 130 -22.75 6.01 17.86
N PRO A 131 -23.62 5.22 17.17
CA PRO A 131 -23.19 4.22 16.20
C PRO A 131 -22.37 4.85 15.08
N GLY A 132 -21.30 4.17 14.66
CA GLY A 132 -20.48 4.54 13.52
C GLY A 132 -20.96 3.90 12.21
N LEU A 133 -20.19 4.12 11.14
CA LEU A 133 -20.51 3.60 9.81
C LEU A 133 -20.54 2.06 9.77
N LEU A 134 -19.71 1.37 10.58
CA LEU A 134 -19.72 -0.09 10.70
C LEU A 134 -21.04 -0.63 11.24
N ALA A 135 -21.71 0.12 12.12
CA ALA A 135 -23.04 -0.23 12.59
C ALA A 135 -24.10 -0.10 11.47
N GLU A 136 -24.03 0.96 10.68
CA GLU A 136 -24.90 1.15 9.51
C GLU A 136 -24.64 0.09 8.44
N ALA A 137 -23.38 -0.28 8.25
CA ALA A 137 -22.97 -1.30 7.27
C ALA A 137 -23.42 -2.71 7.65
N ASN A 138 -23.72 -2.98 8.94
CA ASN A 138 -24.12 -4.32 9.36
C ASN A 138 -25.29 -4.85 8.54
N ARG A 139 -25.11 -6.04 7.93
CA ARG A 139 -26.07 -6.74 7.04
C ARG A 139 -26.40 -5.97 5.75
N ASN A 140 -25.54 -5.01 5.36
CA ASN A 140 -25.60 -4.22 4.13
C ASN A 140 -24.35 -4.49 3.26
N ILE A 141 -24.23 -3.75 2.16
CA ILE A 141 -23.00 -3.72 1.35
C ILE A 141 -22.20 -2.50 1.81
N LEU A 142 -20.95 -2.70 2.22
CA LEU A 142 -20.00 -1.62 2.46
C LEU A 142 -19.14 -1.43 1.22
N TYR A 143 -19.26 -0.26 0.59
CA TYR A 143 -18.53 0.07 -0.62
C TYR A 143 -17.45 1.11 -0.34
N ILE A 144 -16.22 0.82 -0.78
CA ILE A 144 -15.08 1.71 -0.70
C ILE A 144 -14.66 2.07 -2.11
N ASP A 145 -14.90 3.31 -2.50
CA ASP A 145 -14.40 3.81 -3.79
C ASP A 145 -12.95 4.25 -3.62
N GLU A 146 -12.08 3.84 -4.56
CA GLU A 146 -10.65 4.15 -4.55
C GLU A 146 -9.96 3.73 -3.22
N VAL A 147 -10.09 2.46 -2.85
CA VAL A 147 -9.53 1.89 -1.60
C VAL A 147 -8.02 2.13 -1.44
N ASN A 148 -7.29 2.31 -2.55
CA ASN A 148 -5.87 2.67 -2.57
C ASN A 148 -5.57 4.06 -1.99
N LEU A 149 -6.56 4.95 -1.91
CA LEU A 149 -6.44 6.29 -1.33
C LEU A 149 -6.85 6.34 0.14
N LEU A 150 -7.46 5.27 0.67
CA LEU A 150 -7.90 5.21 2.06
C LEU A 150 -6.70 5.23 3.02
N GLU A 151 -6.84 5.93 4.15
CA GLU A 151 -5.81 5.91 5.20
C GLU A 151 -5.61 4.49 5.75
N ASP A 152 -4.35 4.07 5.90
CA ASP A 152 -3.98 2.72 6.32
C ASP A 152 -4.63 2.28 7.63
N TYR A 153 -4.66 3.18 8.62
CA TYR A 153 -5.24 2.85 9.93
C TYR A 153 -6.75 2.64 9.85
N VAL A 154 -7.44 3.40 9.00
CA VAL A 154 -8.89 3.22 8.74
C VAL A 154 -9.12 1.90 8.03
N ALA A 155 -8.30 1.59 7.00
CA ALA A 155 -8.36 0.32 6.28
C ALA A 155 -8.10 -0.88 7.20
N ASP A 156 -7.09 -0.80 8.09
CA ASP A 156 -6.78 -1.88 9.03
C ASP A 156 -7.96 -2.15 10.00
N VAL A 157 -8.53 -1.11 10.62
CA VAL A 157 -9.67 -1.24 11.55
C VAL A 157 -10.90 -1.82 10.84
N LEU A 158 -11.18 -1.34 9.63
CA LEU A 158 -12.30 -1.80 8.82
C LEU A 158 -12.16 -3.28 8.45
N LEU A 159 -10.99 -3.67 7.92
CA LEU A 159 -10.74 -5.03 7.47
C LEU A 159 -10.67 -6.02 8.65
N ASP A 160 -10.19 -5.57 9.82
CA ASP A 160 -10.22 -6.39 11.02
C ASP A 160 -11.67 -6.61 11.50
N SER A 161 -12.50 -5.57 11.51
CA SER A 161 -13.93 -5.69 11.83
C SER A 161 -14.67 -6.59 10.83
N ALA A 162 -14.37 -6.48 9.54
CA ALA A 162 -14.93 -7.35 8.50
C ALA A 162 -14.53 -8.82 8.69
N ALA A 163 -13.27 -9.08 9.06
CA ALA A 163 -12.77 -10.44 9.27
C ALA A 163 -13.36 -11.09 10.54
N MET A 164 -13.49 -10.30 11.62
CA MET A 164 -14.07 -10.78 12.89
C MET A 164 -15.60 -10.88 12.84
N GLY A 165 -16.26 -10.11 11.98
CA GLY A 165 -17.72 -9.94 11.96
C GLY A 165 -18.27 -9.15 13.16
N TRP A 166 -17.40 -8.50 13.92
CA TRP A 166 -17.71 -7.72 15.10
C TRP A 166 -16.90 -6.44 15.15
N ASN A 167 -17.53 -5.36 15.60
CA ASN A 167 -16.84 -4.12 15.98
C ASN A 167 -16.81 -4.02 17.51
N ILE A 168 -15.60 -3.91 18.07
CA ILE A 168 -15.36 -3.81 19.51
C ILE A 168 -14.78 -2.43 19.79
N ILE A 169 -15.46 -1.67 20.62
CA ILE A 169 -15.10 -0.31 20.98
C ILE A 169 -14.79 -0.27 22.47
N GLU A 170 -13.52 -0.09 22.80
CA GLU A 170 -13.05 0.08 24.17
C GLU A 170 -12.45 1.47 24.32
N ARG A 171 -13.21 2.41 24.89
CA ARG A 171 -12.77 3.80 25.08
C ARG A 171 -13.36 4.37 26.36
N GLU A 172 -12.55 5.11 27.11
CA GLU A 172 -12.94 5.88 28.31
C GLU A 172 -13.75 5.06 29.33
N GLY A 173 -13.42 3.78 29.51
CA GLY A 173 -14.10 2.87 30.42
C GLY A 173 -15.46 2.36 29.93
N ILE A 174 -15.77 2.51 28.65
CA ILE A 174 -16.91 1.89 27.99
C ILE A 174 -16.37 0.79 27.06
N SER A 175 -16.93 -0.41 27.21
CA SER A 175 -16.75 -1.52 26.27
C SER A 175 -18.10 -1.83 25.64
N VAL A 176 -18.22 -1.61 24.33
CA VAL A 176 -19.41 -1.95 23.53
C VAL A 176 -18.98 -2.78 22.36
N LYS A 177 -19.69 -3.88 22.13
CA LYS A 177 -19.52 -4.70 20.94
C LYS A 177 -20.83 -4.79 20.17
N HIS A 178 -20.74 -4.74 18.86
CA HIS A 178 -21.89 -4.94 18.00
C HIS A 178 -21.49 -5.72 16.76
N PRO A 179 -22.42 -6.45 16.14
CA PRO A 179 -22.13 -7.18 14.90
C PRO A 179 -21.79 -6.21 13.77
N ALA A 180 -20.79 -6.57 12.98
CA ALA A 180 -20.30 -5.84 11.80
C ALA A 180 -20.11 -6.79 10.62
N ARG A 181 -21.20 -7.48 10.25
CA ARG A 181 -21.24 -8.46 9.15
C ARG A 181 -21.82 -7.81 7.90
N PHE A 182 -20.99 -7.52 6.94
CA PHE A 182 -21.39 -6.84 5.70
C PHE A 182 -20.70 -7.47 4.50
N ILE A 183 -21.25 -7.25 3.31
CA ILE A 183 -20.57 -7.58 2.06
C ILE A 183 -19.60 -6.44 1.77
N LEU A 184 -18.31 -6.73 1.85
CA LEU A 184 -17.27 -5.74 1.57
C LEU A 184 -16.96 -5.70 0.08
N VAL A 185 -17.04 -4.53 -0.53
CA VAL A 185 -16.60 -4.31 -1.92
C VAL A 185 -15.70 -3.08 -1.96
N GLY A 186 -14.50 -3.25 -2.47
CA GLY A 186 -13.57 -2.16 -2.74
C GLY A 186 -13.38 -1.96 -4.23
N SER A 187 -13.28 -0.71 -4.68
CA SER A 187 -12.79 -0.39 -6.01
C SER A 187 -11.38 0.19 -5.94
N MET A 188 -10.59 0.00 -6.98
CA MET A 188 -9.31 0.68 -7.15
C MET A 188 -9.06 1.00 -8.62
N ASN A 189 -8.30 2.07 -8.84
CA ASN A 189 -7.69 2.38 -10.13
C ASN A 189 -6.17 2.15 -10.01
N PRO A 190 -5.59 1.22 -10.78
CA PRO A 190 -4.14 0.97 -10.75
C PRO A 190 -3.28 2.20 -11.08
N GLU A 191 -3.80 3.14 -11.88
CA GLU A 191 -3.10 4.38 -12.24
C GLU A 191 -2.91 5.32 -11.04
N GLU A 192 -3.79 5.28 -10.04
CA GLU A 192 -3.73 6.12 -8.85
C GLU A 192 -2.85 5.54 -7.74
N GLY A 193 -2.25 4.38 -7.98
CA GLY A 193 -1.33 3.70 -7.09
C GLY A 193 -1.80 2.32 -6.69
N GLU A 194 -0.85 1.51 -6.25
CA GLU A 194 -1.08 0.13 -5.81
C GLU A 194 -1.52 0.06 -4.35
N LEU A 195 -2.34 -0.92 -4.03
CA LEU A 195 -2.65 -1.29 -2.65
C LEU A 195 -1.44 -1.94 -1.97
N ARG A 196 -1.29 -1.68 -0.69
CA ARG A 196 -0.30 -2.39 0.12
C ARG A 196 -0.59 -3.89 0.09
N PRO A 197 0.42 -4.75 -0.04
CA PRO A 197 0.23 -6.19 -0.02
C PRO A 197 -0.55 -6.70 1.19
N GLN A 198 -0.40 -6.03 2.36
CA GLN A 198 -1.11 -6.38 3.59
C GLN A 198 -2.62 -6.12 3.53
N ILE A 199 -3.03 -5.04 2.85
CA ILE A 199 -4.44 -4.71 2.64
C ILE A 199 -5.00 -5.59 1.52
N LEU A 200 -4.23 -5.76 0.45
CA LEU A 200 -4.59 -6.58 -0.70
C LEU A 200 -4.86 -8.04 -0.29
N ASP A 201 -4.01 -8.65 0.55
CA ASP A 201 -4.21 -10.03 1.05
C ASP A 201 -5.47 -10.18 1.93
N ARG A 202 -5.99 -9.10 2.50
CA ARG A 202 -7.22 -9.13 3.31
C ARG A 202 -8.49 -9.17 2.48
N PHE A 203 -8.47 -8.69 1.23
CA PHE A 203 -9.58 -8.93 0.31
C PHE A 203 -9.57 -10.40 -0.13
N GLY A 204 -10.72 -11.03 -0.07
CA GLY A 204 -10.88 -12.43 -0.43
C GLY A 204 -10.73 -12.66 -1.91
N LEU A 205 -11.47 -11.90 -2.71
CA LEU A 205 -11.55 -12.01 -4.15
C LEU A 205 -11.00 -10.75 -4.83
N PHE A 206 -10.37 -10.94 -5.97
CA PHE A 206 -9.82 -9.88 -6.80
C PHE A 206 -10.26 -10.08 -8.24
N VAL A 207 -10.74 -9.01 -8.87
CA VAL A 207 -11.13 -9.02 -10.27
C VAL A 207 -10.60 -7.79 -10.98
N ASN A 208 -9.94 -8.00 -12.11
CA ASN A 208 -9.61 -6.93 -13.03
C ASN A 208 -10.78 -6.67 -13.97
N ILE A 209 -11.26 -5.43 -14.01
CA ILE A 209 -12.38 -4.98 -14.84
C ILE A 209 -11.80 -4.13 -15.97
N GLU A 210 -11.91 -4.64 -17.18
CA GLU A 210 -11.50 -3.96 -18.39
C GLU A 210 -12.72 -3.64 -19.26
N ALA A 211 -12.63 -2.55 -20.00
CA ALA A 211 -13.63 -2.25 -21.00
C ALA A 211 -13.58 -3.31 -22.12
N PRO A 212 -14.72 -3.85 -22.59
CA PRO A 212 -14.72 -4.81 -23.68
C PRO A 212 -13.95 -4.28 -24.89
N LEU A 213 -13.08 -5.10 -25.49
CA LEU A 213 -12.35 -4.74 -26.72
C LEU A 213 -13.21 -4.91 -27.97
N ASP A 214 -14.20 -5.77 -27.90
CA ASP A 214 -15.12 -6.06 -28.97
C ASP A 214 -16.07 -4.89 -29.24
N PRO A 215 -16.13 -4.34 -30.47
CA PRO A 215 -16.99 -3.22 -30.81
C PRO A 215 -18.48 -3.51 -30.65
N ASP A 216 -18.94 -4.72 -30.93
CA ASP A 216 -20.35 -5.11 -30.81
C ASP A 216 -20.79 -5.12 -29.37
N THR A 217 -19.97 -5.64 -28.48
CA THR A 217 -20.21 -5.60 -27.02
C THR A 217 -20.25 -4.16 -26.50
N ARG A 218 -19.37 -3.28 -26.99
CA ARG A 218 -19.40 -1.85 -26.62
C ARG A 218 -20.67 -1.16 -27.11
N MET A 219 -21.07 -1.43 -28.34
CA MET A 219 -22.31 -0.90 -28.88
C MET A 219 -23.53 -1.35 -28.06
N GLU A 220 -23.55 -2.61 -27.62
CA GLU A 220 -24.62 -3.14 -26.78
C GLU A 220 -24.67 -2.44 -25.41
N VAL A 221 -23.50 -2.14 -24.79
CA VAL A 221 -23.44 -1.33 -23.55
C VAL A 221 -24.10 0.02 -23.76
N VAL A 222 -23.74 0.74 -24.83
CA VAL A 222 -24.31 2.07 -25.13
C VAL A 222 -25.82 1.98 -25.34
N LYS A 223 -26.29 1.06 -26.16
CA LYS A 223 -27.72 0.86 -26.43
C LYS A 223 -28.53 0.61 -25.16
N ARG A 224 -28.03 -0.26 -24.26
CA ARG A 224 -28.74 -0.53 -23.00
C ARG A 224 -28.75 0.64 -22.05
N VAL A 225 -27.66 1.41 -21.99
CA VAL A 225 -27.62 2.63 -21.17
C VAL A 225 -28.58 3.69 -21.70
N GLU A 226 -28.63 3.92 -23.02
CA GLU A 226 -29.56 4.85 -23.64
C GLU A 226 -31.03 4.42 -23.47
N GLU A 227 -31.33 3.12 -23.69
CA GLU A 227 -32.66 2.55 -23.47
C GLU A 227 -33.11 2.75 -22.01
N PHE A 228 -32.21 2.47 -21.06
CA PHE A 228 -32.48 2.68 -19.64
C PHE A 228 -32.68 4.15 -19.27
N GLN A 229 -31.90 5.07 -19.84
CA GLN A 229 -32.05 6.51 -19.60
C GLN A 229 -33.35 7.08 -20.20
N SER A 230 -33.76 6.54 -21.33
CA SER A 230 -34.97 6.99 -22.02
C SER A 230 -36.26 6.57 -21.29
N ASP A 231 -36.35 5.32 -20.90
CA ASP A 231 -37.48 4.78 -20.11
C ASP A 231 -37.01 3.76 -19.07
N PRO A 232 -36.60 4.22 -17.89
CA PRO A 232 -36.11 3.35 -16.83
C PRO A 232 -37.15 2.32 -16.36
N VAL A 233 -38.44 2.65 -16.39
CA VAL A 233 -39.49 1.80 -15.85
C VAL A 233 -39.71 0.59 -16.77
N SER A 234 -39.91 0.83 -18.05
CA SER A 234 -40.11 -0.27 -19.03
C SER A 234 -38.84 -1.12 -19.15
N PHE A 235 -37.66 -0.50 -19.07
CA PHE A 235 -36.40 -1.22 -19.10
C PHE A 235 -36.24 -2.17 -17.91
N VAL A 236 -36.52 -1.71 -16.68
CA VAL A 236 -36.47 -2.57 -15.48
C VAL A 236 -37.48 -3.70 -15.59
N GLU A 237 -38.70 -3.44 -16.11
CA GLU A 237 -39.72 -4.46 -16.30
C GLU A 237 -39.28 -5.56 -17.28
N LYS A 238 -38.60 -5.17 -18.37
CA LYS A 238 -38.04 -6.12 -19.36
C LYS A 238 -37.06 -7.13 -18.72
N TYR A 239 -36.31 -6.74 -17.72
CA TYR A 239 -35.32 -7.59 -17.03
C TYR A 239 -35.83 -8.20 -15.72
N ARG A 240 -37.08 -7.93 -15.30
CA ARG A 240 -37.65 -8.36 -14.02
C ARG A 240 -37.57 -9.86 -13.82
N SER A 241 -38.01 -10.67 -14.80
CA SER A 241 -37.98 -12.11 -14.69
C SER A 241 -36.57 -12.67 -14.45
N LEU A 242 -35.58 -12.17 -15.20
CA LEU A 242 -34.18 -12.58 -15.04
C LEU A 242 -33.61 -12.16 -13.68
N GLN A 243 -33.97 -10.96 -13.18
CA GLN A 243 -33.58 -10.48 -11.84
C GLN A 243 -34.17 -11.37 -10.74
N GLU A 244 -35.45 -11.70 -10.83
CA GLU A 244 -36.12 -12.56 -9.85
C GLU A 244 -35.57 -13.99 -9.86
N ASP A 245 -35.23 -14.54 -11.04
CA ASP A 245 -34.61 -15.87 -11.15
C ASP A 245 -33.21 -15.86 -10.51
N LEU A 246 -32.40 -14.83 -10.77
CA LEU A 246 -31.08 -14.72 -10.17
C LEU A 246 -31.18 -14.50 -8.65
N MET A 247 -32.12 -13.67 -8.19
CA MET A 247 -32.38 -13.47 -6.77
C MET A 247 -32.76 -14.80 -6.08
N ARG A 248 -33.66 -15.60 -6.69
CA ARG A 248 -34.03 -16.93 -6.16
C ARG A 248 -32.81 -17.85 -6.06
N LYS A 249 -31.93 -17.84 -7.06
CA LYS A 249 -30.68 -18.61 -7.02
C LYS A 249 -29.80 -18.19 -5.85
N VAL A 250 -29.64 -16.89 -5.62
CA VAL A 250 -28.82 -16.36 -4.49
C VAL A 250 -29.44 -16.75 -3.16
N VAL A 251 -30.76 -16.65 -2.99
CA VAL A 251 -31.46 -17.06 -1.75
C VAL A 251 -31.22 -18.53 -1.46
N ARG A 252 -31.49 -19.40 -2.46
CA ARG A 252 -31.26 -20.84 -2.33
C ARG A 252 -29.79 -21.17 -2.04
N ALA A 253 -28.86 -20.49 -2.71
CA ALA A 253 -27.44 -20.70 -2.48
C ALA A 253 -27.03 -20.37 -1.05
N ARG A 254 -27.57 -19.30 -0.44
CA ARG A 254 -27.33 -18.95 0.97
C ARG A 254 -27.80 -20.04 1.95
N GLU A 255 -28.88 -20.73 1.62
CA GLU A 255 -29.40 -21.79 2.47
C GLU A 255 -28.51 -23.03 2.44
N ILE A 256 -27.99 -23.40 1.27
CA ILE A 256 -27.26 -24.67 1.08
C ILE A 256 -25.74 -24.53 1.19
N VAL A 257 -25.15 -23.32 1.14
CA VAL A 257 -23.70 -23.11 1.08
C VAL A 257 -22.93 -23.77 2.23
N ASN A 258 -23.53 -23.85 3.41
CA ASN A 258 -22.92 -24.48 4.59
C ASN A 258 -22.92 -26.02 4.48
N GLU A 259 -23.84 -26.60 3.69
CA GLU A 259 -23.93 -28.03 3.46
C GLU A 259 -23.06 -28.53 2.30
N VAL A 260 -22.48 -27.59 1.52
CA VAL A 260 -21.63 -27.94 0.38
C VAL A 260 -20.32 -28.56 0.86
N VAL A 261 -19.99 -29.72 0.33
CA VAL A 261 -18.77 -30.47 0.63
C VAL A 261 -17.75 -30.28 -0.49
N VAL A 262 -16.50 -30.16 -0.12
CA VAL A 262 -15.36 -30.16 -1.05
C VAL A 262 -14.69 -31.51 -0.95
N PRO A 263 -14.56 -32.30 -2.03
CA PRO A 263 -13.85 -33.58 -2.04
C PRO A 263 -12.37 -33.41 -1.65
N ASP A 264 -11.81 -34.41 -0.94
CA ASP A 264 -10.44 -34.37 -0.43
C ASP A 264 -9.39 -34.31 -1.55
N ASP A 265 -9.64 -34.93 -2.69
CA ASP A 265 -8.80 -34.86 -3.87
C ASP A 265 -8.69 -33.41 -4.42
N LEU A 266 -9.78 -32.67 -4.41
CA LEU A 266 -9.78 -31.27 -4.81
C LEU A 266 -9.10 -30.36 -3.78
N LEU A 267 -9.22 -30.68 -2.48
CA LEU A 267 -8.48 -29.97 -1.43
C LEU A 267 -6.97 -30.21 -1.57
N HIS A 268 -6.57 -31.44 -1.86
CA HIS A 268 -5.18 -31.79 -2.10
C HIS A 268 -4.61 -31.09 -3.34
N LEU A 269 -5.37 -31.06 -4.44
CA LEU A 269 -5.03 -30.35 -5.65
C LEU A 269 -4.86 -28.85 -5.39
N LEU A 270 -5.77 -28.22 -4.65
CA LEU A 270 -5.68 -26.81 -4.26
C LEU A 270 -4.40 -26.54 -3.46
N ALA A 271 -4.14 -27.33 -2.42
CA ALA A 271 -2.96 -27.17 -1.57
C ALA A 271 -1.65 -27.28 -2.38
N LYS A 272 -1.57 -28.28 -3.26
CA LYS A 272 -0.43 -28.45 -4.18
C LYS A 272 -0.24 -27.22 -5.07
N THR A 273 -1.29 -26.73 -5.70
CA THR A 273 -1.24 -25.56 -6.59
C THR A 273 -0.81 -24.30 -5.84
N VAL A 274 -1.32 -24.05 -4.63
CA VAL A 274 -0.96 -22.89 -3.81
C VAL A 274 0.51 -22.92 -3.42
N VAL A 275 1.05 -24.10 -3.10
CA VAL A 275 2.49 -24.29 -2.81
C VAL A 275 3.33 -24.04 -4.06
N GLU A 276 2.95 -24.59 -5.22
CA GLU A 276 3.64 -24.38 -6.50
C GLU A 276 3.65 -22.91 -6.92
N MET A 277 2.60 -22.15 -6.61
CA MET A 277 2.52 -20.70 -6.85
C MET A 277 3.32 -19.86 -5.83
N GLY A 278 3.98 -20.49 -4.85
CA GLY A 278 4.79 -19.80 -3.84
C GLY A 278 4.00 -18.95 -2.85
N ILE A 279 2.70 -19.19 -2.70
CA ILE A 279 1.83 -18.48 -1.76
C ILE A 279 2.05 -19.07 -0.36
N ARG A 280 2.33 -18.20 0.63
CA ARG A 280 2.71 -18.62 2.00
C ARG A 280 1.64 -18.42 3.05
N THR A 281 0.43 -18.00 2.66
CA THR A 281 -0.66 -17.71 3.59
C THR A 281 -1.78 -18.73 3.43
N HIS A 282 -2.23 -19.34 4.52
CA HIS A 282 -3.39 -20.26 4.52
C HIS A 282 -4.72 -19.57 4.19
N ARG A 283 -4.73 -18.24 4.12
CA ARG A 283 -5.91 -17.48 3.70
C ARG A 283 -6.28 -17.79 2.26
N ALA A 284 -5.28 -18.09 1.40
CA ALA A 284 -5.51 -18.44 0.01
C ALA A 284 -6.41 -19.67 -0.13
N GLU A 285 -6.05 -20.77 0.55
CA GLU A 285 -6.83 -22.00 0.51
C GLU A 285 -8.22 -21.82 1.12
N ILE A 286 -8.30 -21.18 2.31
CA ILE A 286 -9.57 -20.97 3.01
C ILE A 286 -10.54 -20.15 2.15
N VAL A 287 -10.07 -19.06 1.54
CA VAL A 287 -10.91 -18.22 0.69
C VAL A 287 -11.33 -18.95 -0.58
N THR A 288 -10.41 -19.67 -1.22
CA THR A 288 -10.70 -20.44 -2.43
C THR A 288 -11.77 -21.52 -2.16
N VAL A 289 -11.65 -22.25 -1.06
CA VAL A 289 -12.65 -23.22 -0.62
C VAL A 289 -14.02 -22.58 -0.39
N ARG A 290 -14.06 -21.44 0.31
CA ARG A 290 -15.31 -20.71 0.56
C ARG A 290 -15.94 -20.19 -0.74
N ALA A 291 -15.13 -19.71 -1.67
CA ALA A 291 -15.58 -19.27 -2.99
C ALA A 291 -16.11 -20.45 -3.84
N ALA A 292 -15.38 -21.57 -3.86
CA ALA A 292 -15.81 -22.77 -4.58
C ALA A 292 -17.15 -23.32 -4.05
N LYS A 293 -17.34 -23.35 -2.72
CA LYS A 293 -18.61 -23.71 -2.10
C LYS A 293 -19.75 -22.78 -2.52
N ALA A 294 -19.50 -21.47 -2.57
CA ALA A 294 -20.50 -20.49 -2.98
C ALA A 294 -20.85 -20.63 -4.48
N ILE A 295 -19.88 -20.93 -5.35
CA ILE A 295 -20.10 -21.18 -6.79
C ILE A 295 -20.95 -22.43 -6.97
N SER A 296 -20.59 -23.55 -6.32
CA SER A 296 -21.35 -24.79 -6.36
C SER A 296 -22.81 -24.60 -5.86
N ALA A 297 -22.97 -23.82 -4.77
CA ALA A 297 -24.28 -23.47 -4.21
C ALA A 297 -25.13 -22.64 -5.18
N LEU A 298 -24.54 -21.68 -5.91
CA LEU A 298 -25.24 -20.89 -6.94
C LEU A 298 -25.77 -21.74 -8.08
N ASP A 299 -25.10 -22.85 -8.39
CA ASP A 299 -25.56 -23.86 -9.36
C ASP A 299 -26.52 -24.88 -8.73
N GLY A 300 -26.85 -24.74 -7.44
CA GLY A 300 -27.77 -25.61 -6.71
C GLY A 300 -27.18 -26.98 -6.34
N ARG A 301 -25.84 -27.13 -6.39
CA ARG A 301 -25.13 -28.37 -6.07
C ARG A 301 -24.60 -28.36 -4.64
N LYS A 302 -24.57 -29.56 -4.01
CA LYS A 302 -24.02 -29.75 -2.65
C LYS A 302 -22.58 -30.29 -2.65
N THR A 303 -21.96 -30.45 -3.82
CA THR A 303 -20.59 -30.95 -3.96
C THR A 303 -19.85 -30.10 -4.96
N VAL A 304 -18.67 -29.63 -4.58
CA VAL A 304 -17.78 -28.84 -5.44
C VAL A 304 -17.15 -29.73 -6.50
N ASN A 305 -17.14 -29.26 -7.74
CA ASN A 305 -16.45 -29.93 -8.84
C ASN A 305 -15.14 -29.18 -9.21
N LEU A 306 -14.36 -29.76 -10.12
CA LEU A 306 -13.07 -29.19 -10.55
C LEU A 306 -13.24 -27.80 -11.21
N GLU A 307 -14.33 -27.59 -11.93
CA GLU A 307 -14.60 -26.32 -12.61
C GLU A 307 -14.93 -25.20 -11.63
N ASP A 308 -15.68 -25.50 -10.57
CA ASP A 308 -15.95 -24.56 -9.48
C ASP A 308 -14.66 -24.15 -8.77
N LEU A 309 -13.79 -25.14 -8.52
CA LEU A 309 -12.48 -24.88 -7.90
C LEU A 309 -11.60 -23.99 -8.79
N LYS A 310 -11.55 -24.25 -10.11
CA LYS A 310 -10.81 -23.41 -11.06
C LYS A 310 -11.31 -21.97 -11.06
N LYS A 311 -12.64 -21.77 -11.17
CA LYS A 311 -13.26 -20.43 -11.11
C LYS A 311 -12.95 -19.72 -9.79
N ALA A 312 -13.01 -20.44 -8.67
CA ALA A 312 -12.67 -19.90 -7.36
C ALA A 312 -11.19 -19.49 -7.27
N MET A 313 -10.28 -20.31 -7.81
CA MET A 313 -8.85 -20.00 -7.85
C MET A 313 -8.56 -18.74 -8.70
N GLU A 314 -9.23 -18.60 -9.85
CA GLU A 314 -9.10 -17.40 -10.71
C GLU A 314 -9.52 -16.11 -9.99
N LEU A 315 -10.43 -16.18 -9.03
CA LEU A 315 -10.88 -15.02 -8.24
C LEU A 315 -10.05 -14.80 -6.98
N ALA A 316 -9.53 -15.87 -6.35
CA ALA A 316 -8.92 -15.80 -5.04
C ALA A 316 -7.39 -15.70 -5.05
N LEU A 317 -6.71 -16.21 -6.08
CA LEU A 317 -5.25 -16.33 -6.08
C LEU A 317 -4.47 -15.20 -6.78
N PRO A 318 -4.95 -14.51 -7.83
CA PRO A 318 -4.12 -13.62 -8.64
C PRO A 318 -3.39 -12.52 -7.85
N HIS A 319 -4.07 -11.92 -6.88
CA HIS A 319 -3.51 -10.85 -6.04
C HIS A 319 -2.61 -11.36 -4.90
N ARG A 320 -2.54 -12.67 -4.69
CA ARG A 320 -1.71 -13.35 -3.68
C ARG A 320 -0.45 -13.96 -4.26
N MET A 321 -0.43 -14.16 -5.58
CA MET A 321 0.79 -14.59 -6.26
C MET A 321 1.84 -13.50 -6.06
N ARG A 322 2.99 -13.90 -5.53
CA ARG A 322 4.14 -13.00 -5.46
C ARG A 322 4.75 -12.95 -6.86
N SER A 323 4.37 -11.98 -7.67
CA SER A 323 5.31 -11.48 -8.64
C SER A 323 6.52 -11.04 -7.81
N ARG A 324 7.64 -11.74 -7.97
CA ARG A 324 8.90 -11.22 -7.45
C ARG A 324 9.03 -9.82 -8.02
N PRO A 325 9.21 -8.76 -7.22
CA PRO A 325 9.18 -7.38 -7.74
C PRO A 325 10.25 -7.07 -8.78
N PHE A 326 10.98 -8.10 -9.22
CA PHE A 326 12.15 -7.99 -10.10
C PHE A 326 12.27 -9.17 -11.09
N GLU A 327 11.23 -9.96 -11.34
CA GLU A 327 11.22 -10.86 -12.49
C GLU A 327 10.93 -10.05 -13.76
N GLU A 328 11.78 -10.24 -14.79
CA GLU A 328 11.56 -9.66 -16.11
C GLU A 328 10.17 -10.08 -16.63
N PRO A 329 9.42 -9.16 -17.26
CA PRO A 329 8.17 -9.54 -17.91
C PRO A 329 8.47 -10.65 -18.92
N PRO A 330 7.58 -11.65 -19.06
CA PRO A 330 7.76 -12.71 -20.05
C PRO A 330 7.98 -12.08 -21.42
N GLN A 331 9.08 -12.45 -22.06
CA GLN A 331 9.39 -11.98 -23.42
C GLN A 331 8.23 -12.40 -24.33
N PRO A 332 7.78 -11.50 -25.22
CA PRO A 332 6.75 -11.87 -26.20
C PRO A 332 7.26 -13.05 -27.03
N PRO A 333 6.40 -13.99 -27.40
CA PRO A 333 6.80 -15.16 -28.18
C PRO A 333 7.47 -14.68 -29.44
N ARG A 334 8.72 -15.13 -29.65
CA ARG A 334 9.44 -14.92 -30.91
C ARG A 334 8.62 -15.61 -32.01
N SER A 335 8.17 -14.84 -32.98
CA SER A 335 7.64 -15.35 -34.23
C SER A 335 8.66 -16.33 -34.83
N GLN A 336 8.22 -17.56 -35.05
CA GLN A 336 8.96 -18.54 -35.80
C GLN A 336 9.05 -18.04 -37.25
N GLU A 337 10.23 -17.60 -37.65
CA GLU A 337 10.56 -17.46 -39.05
C GLU A 337 10.98 -18.84 -39.56
N ASP A 338 10.37 -19.20 -40.67
CA ASP A 338 10.53 -20.45 -41.41
C ASP A 338 12.01 -20.75 -41.76
N HIS A 339 12.50 -21.89 -41.32
CA HIS A 339 13.72 -22.48 -41.84
C HIS A 339 13.39 -23.39 -43.00
N HIS A 340 13.83 -22.98 -44.21
CA HIS A 340 14.10 -23.91 -45.30
C HIS A 340 15.51 -24.49 -45.14
N PRO A 341 15.69 -25.79 -45.40
CA PRO A 341 16.99 -26.45 -45.28
C PRO A 341 17.84 -26.30 -46.55
N ASN A 342 19.13 -26.09 -46.38
CA ASN A 342 20.08 -26.44 -47.44
C ASN A 342 21.34 -27.10 -46.86
N GLU A 343 21.62 -28.26 -47.45
CA GLU A 343 22.72 -29.17 -47.14
C GLU A 343 24.09 -28.61 -47.57
N SER A 344 25.14 -28.91 -46.85
CA SER A 344 26.23 -29.80 -47.31
C SER A 344 27.58 -29.53 -46.61
N ARG A 345 28.13 -30.60 -46.04
CA ARG A 345 29.54 -31.07 -46.02
C ARG A 345 30.63 -30.06 -45.64
N GLY A 346 31.52 -30.36 -44.74
CA GLY A 346 32.34 -31.52 -44.44
C GLY A 346 33.43 -31.14 -43.44
N GLN A 347 33.82 -32.05 -42.60
CA GLN A 347 35.15 -32.52 -42.18
C GLN A 347 36.26 -31.47 -41.94
N ASP A 348 37.10 -31.45 -40.98
CA ASP A 348 37.72 -32.45 -40.10
C ASP A 348 38.64 -31.78 -39.08
N GLU A 349 38.84 -32.47 -37.98
CA GLU A 349 40.09 -32.73 -37.22
C GLU A 349 40.85 -31.62 -36.49
N GLN A 350 40.86 -31.69 -35.18
CA GLN A 350 41.82 -32.36 -34.24
C GLN A 350 43.06 -31.55 -33.83
N GLN A 351 43.23 -31.54 -32.50
CA GLN A 351 44.48 -31.65 -31.71
C GLN A 351 45.38 -30.40 -31.64
N SER A 352 46.02 -30.02 -30.59
CA SER A 352 46.36 -30.55 -29.27
C SER A 352 47.38 -29.60 -28.61
N LYS A 353 47.34 -29.52 -27.29
CA LYS A 353 48.47 -29.48 -26.33
C LYS A 353 49.69 -28.57 -26.57
N GLU A 354 50.12 -27.84 -25.63
CA GLU A 354 51.05 -28.00 -24.52
C GLU A 354 51.94 -26.77 -24.24
N GLN A 355 51.95 -26.38 -22.99
CA GLN A 355 53.04 -25.91 -22.13
C GLN A 355 54.27 -25.17 -22.72
N LYS A 356 54.63 -24.02 -22.08
CA LYS A 356 55.84 -23.94 -21.22
C LYS A 356 56.10 -22.55 -20.66
N ARG A 357 56.44 -22.55 -19.37
CA ARG A 357 57.13 -21.56 -18.54
C ARG A 357 58.30 -20.84 -19.21
N ARG A 358 58.50 -19.59 -18.79
CA ARG A 358 59.75 -19.04 -18.22
C ARG A 358 59.62 -17.56 -17.91
N GLU A 359 59.87 -17.16 -16.64
CA GLU A 359 60.42 -15.88 -16.19
C GLU A 359 61.95 -15.88 -16.45
N PRO A 360 62.75 -14.81 -16.20
CA PRO A 360 62.50 -13.52 -15.53
C PRO A 360 63.23 -12.28 -16.15
N THR A 361 63.01 -11.10 -15.42
CA THR A 361 63.89 -9.90 -15.31
C THR A 361 64.01 -8.93 -16.47
N GLU A 362 63.65 -7.64 -16.31
CA GLU A 362 64.47 -6.54 -15.81
C GLU A 362 63.72 -5.20 -15.79
N LYS A 363 64.19 -4.33 -14.93
CA LYS A 363 63.79 -2.96 -14.55
C LYS A 363 63.47 -2.03 -15.71
N GLY A 364 62.34 -1.30 -15.59
CA GLY A 364 62.04 -0.15 -16.44
C GLY A 364 61.08 0.81 -15.74
N GLU A 365 61.45 2.06 -15.70
CA GLU A 365 60.87 3.22 -15.03
C GLU A 365 59.37 3.36 -15.08
N VAL A 366 58.79 3.74 -13.93
CA VAL A 366 57.38 4.01 -13.71
C VAL A 366 57.01 5.38 -14.27
N ASN A 367 56.37 5.44 -15.41
CA ASN A 367 55.53 6.56 -15.82
C ASN A 367 54.10 6.31 -15.36
N PRO A 368 53.43 7.29 -14.71
CA PRO A 368 52.03 7.10 -14.28
C PRO A 368 51.13 7.01 -15.52
N PRO A 369 50.20 6.04 -15.54
CA PRO A 369 49.29 5.93 -16.66
C PRO A 369 48.32 7.11 -16.68
N SER A 370 48.23 7.76 -17.84
CA SER A 370 47.16 8.69 -18.17
C SER A 370 45.79 7.99 -17.98
N LEU A 371 44.94 8.54 -17.13
CA LEU A 371 43.56 8.13 -16.97
C LEU A 371 42.80 8.34 -18.28
N GLY A 372 42.76 7.30 -19.08
CA GLY A 372 41.84 7.21 -20.22
C GLY A 372 40.42 6.98 -19.71
N ASP A 373 39.48 7.77 -20.20
CA ASP A 373 38.03 7.66 -19.93
C ASP A 373 37.45 6.35 -20.51
N LYS A 374 37.73 5.22 -19.84
CA LYS A 374 37.01 3.98 -20.15
C LYS A 374 35.83 3.86 -19.18
N GLU A 375 34.63 4.04 -19.70
CA GLU A 375 33.39 3.79 -18.97
C GLU A 375 33.07 2.28 -18.98
N GLU A 376 32.90 1.67 -17.79
CA GLU A 376 32.54 0.27 -17.63
C GLU A 376 31.19 0.13 -16.95
N LYS A 377 30.40 -0.86 -17.39
CA LYS A 377 29.12 -1.26 -16.74
C LYS A 377 29.37 -2.44 -15.81
N PHE A 378 28.83 -2.37 -14.60
CA PHE A 378 28.86 -3.43 -13.60
C PHE A 378 27.46 -3.75 -13.13
N ASN A 379 27.15 -5.04 -12.93
CA ASN A 379 25.91 -5.47 -12.29
C ASN A 379 25.97 -5.28 -10.77
N ALA A 380 24.82 -5.16 -10.12
CA ALA A 380 24.73 -5.03 -8.68
C ALA A 380 24.98 -6.39 -8.00
N ASP A 381 25.74 -6.39 -6.89
CA ASP A 381 25.83 -7.54 -5.99
C ASP A 381 24.72 -7.46 -4.94
N GLU A 382 24.16 -8.61 -4.52
CA GLU A 382 23.23 -8.64 -3.38
C GLU A 382 23.99 -8.36 -2.08
N VAL A 383 23.68 -7.24 -1.43
CA VAL A 383 24.24 -6.84 -0.15
C VAL A 383 23.11 -6.76 0.86
N GLU A 384 23.13 -7.63 1.88
CA GLU A 384 22.26 -7.48 3.05
C GLU A 384 22.78 -6.33 3.90
N VAL A 385 22.06 -5.21 3.90
CA VAL A 385 22.22 -4.17 4.89
C VAL A 385 21.35 -4.55 6.08
N GLU A 386 21.95 -4.74 7.27
CA GLU A 386 21.20 -4.99 8.49
C GLU A 386 20.01 -4.03 8.59
N SER A 387 18.81 -4.60 8.63
CA SER A 387 17.59 -3.83 8.83
C SER A 387 17.73 -3.04 10.12
N GLU A 388 17.59 -1.72 10.03
CA GLU A 388 17.66 -0.72 11.09
C GLU A 388 17.45 -1.33 12.48
N LYS A 389 18.54 -1.50 13.27
CA LYS A 389 18.41 -1.61 14.73
C LYS A 389 17.57 -0.43 15.17
N LYS A 390 16.40 -0.72 15.74
CA LYS A 390 15.45 0.26 16.26
C LYS A 390 16.23 1.39 16.91
N LEU A 391 16.28 2.56 16.28
CA LEU A 391 16.72 3.79 16.89
C LEU A 391 15.88 3.98 18.15
N LYS A 392 16.46 3.63 19.31
CA LYS A 392 15.98 4.10 20.59
C LYS A 392 16.27 5.59 20.64
N LEU A 393 15.38 6.39 20.07
CA LEU A 393 15.20 7.75 20.56
C LEU A 393 14.89 7.62 22.04
N ARG A 394 15.84 8.04 22.89
CA ARG A 394 15.61 8.29 24.30
C ARG A 394 14.67 9.47 24.45
N ASP A 395 13.41 9.27 24.04
CA ASP A 395 12.30 10.05 24.55
C ASP A 395 11.60 9.16 25.57
N LYS A 396 11.65 9.62 26.83
CA LYS A 396 10.90 9.06 27.96
C LYS A 396 9.40 9.23 27.73
N PHE A 397 8.83 8.49 26.79
CA PHE A 397 7.40 8.18 26.71
C PHE A 397 7.24 6.84 26.03
N GLN A 398 7.20 5.79 26.88
CA GLN A 398 6.64 4.50 26.49
C GLN A 398 5.16 4.73 26.19
N TRP A 399 4.73 4.44 24.97
CA TRP A 399 3.41 3.85 24.71
C TRP A 399 3.29 3.33 23.27
N ALA A 400 2.82 2.09 23.20
CA ALA A 400 2.15 1.38 22.11
C ALA A 400 2.99 0.95 20.89
N ARG A 401 3.20 -0.33 20.84
CA ARG A 401 3.45 -1.15 19.64
C ARG A 401 2.36 -0.94 18.61
N GLY A 402 2.73 -0.61 17.39
CA GLY A 402 1.88 -0.74 16.21
C GLY A 402 1.99 0.42 15.24
N SER A 403 2.45 0.08 14.05
CA SER A 403 2.42 0.78 12.76
C SER A 403 3.68 1.55 12.34
N ARG A 404 4.20 1.06 11.23
CA ARG A 404 5.35 1.56 10.47
C ARG A 404 4.99 2.86 9.74
N GLY A 405 5.56 3.93 10.16
CA GLY A 405 5.54 5.27 9.60
C GLY A 405 5.99 6.22 10.70
N VAL A 406 7.08 6.99 10.49
CA VAL A 406 7.50 7.95 11.51
C VAL A 406 6.43 9.02 11.58
N ARG A 407 5.65 8.98 12.66
CA ARG A 407 4.71 10.02 13.01
C ARG A 407 5.51 11.18 13.56
N THR A 408 5.46 12.30 12.89
CA THR A 408 6.10 13.54 13.35
C THR A 408 5.09 14.33 14.15
N THR A 409 5.49 14.83 15.31
CA THR A 409 4.69 15.77 16.11
C THR A 409 4.76 17.13 15.42
N VAL A 410 3.62 17.71 15.13
CA VAL A 410 3.49 19.00 14.44
C VAL A 410 2.67 19.93 15.32
N ILE A 411 3.14 21.14 15.49
CA ILE A 411 2.49 22.19 16.25
C ILE A 411 1.84 23.15 15.26
N ASP A 412 0.64 23.61 15.55
CA ASP A 412 -0.09 24.62 14.76
C ASP A 412 -0.32 24.20 13.29
N ASN A 413 -0.86 23.00 13.11
CA ASN A 413 -1.25 22.48 11.79
C ASN A 413 -2.67 21.92 11.85
N PRO A 414 -3.59 22.31 10.93
CA PRO A 414 -4.98 21.84 10.94
C PRO A 414 -5.15 20.35 10.63
N HIS A 415 -4.07 19.67 10.14
CA HIS A 415 -4.11 18.28 9.74
C HIS A 415 -3.39 17.35 10.72
N GLY A 416 -4.00 16.21 11.05
CA GLY A 416 -3.45 15.21 11.96
C GLY A 416 -4.31 14.94 13.18
N VAL A 417 -3.96 13.89 13.95
CA VAL A 417 -4.67 13.52 15.17
C VAL A 417 -4.14 14.35 16.34
N PRO A 418 -4.99 15.10 17.09
CA PRO A 418 -4.55 15.84 18.24
C PRO A 418 -4.09 14.85 19.33
N ILE A 419 -2.94 15.11 19.94
CA ILE A 419 -2.34 14.26 20.97
C ILE A 419 -2.04 15.02 22.28
N SER A 420 -1.93 16.34 22.20
CA SER A 420 -1.62 17.20 23.34
C SER A 420 -1.89 18.66 22.97
N TYR A 421 -1.65 19.56 23.90
CA TYR A 421 -1.69 21.00 23.69
C TYR A 421 -0.48 21.67 24.35
N ILE A 422 -0.11 22.85 23.84
CA ILE A 422 0.97 23.69 24.39
C ILE A 422 0.56 25.16 24.35
N THR A 423 1.25 26.01 25.12
CA THR A 423 1.12 27.47 25.02
C THR A 423 1.75 27.94 23.70
N PRO A 424 1.07 28.78 22.89
CA PRO A 424 1.61 29.29 21.62
C PRO A 424 2.81 30.20 21.85
N ARG A 425 3.75 30.20 20.89
CA ARG A 425 4.89 31.15 20.89
C ARG A 425 4.71 32.28 19.88
N HIS A 426 3.75 32.17 18.98
CA HIS A 426 3.39 33.09 17.90
C HIS A 426 1.88 33.03 17.69
N ASP A 427 1.32 33.87 16.81
CA ASP A 427 -0.11 33.89 16.51
C ASP A 427 -0.65 32.49 16.18
N PRO A 428 -1.63 31.98 16.97
CA PRO A 428 -2.09 30.61 16.84
C PRO A 428 -3.14 30.46 15.75
N HIS A 429 -3.02 29.40 14.92
CA HIS A 429 -4.00 29.06 13.88
C HIS A 429 -4.86 27.83 14.23
N ASP A 430 -4.39 26.94 15.11
CA ASP A 430 -5.10 25.71 15.50
C ASP A 430 -5.33 25.69 17.02
N ILE A 431 -6.26 26.53 17.48
CA ILE A 431 -6.54 26.69 18.91
C ILE A 431 -7.32 25.48 19.44
N ASP A 432 -6.92 24.97 20.61
CA ASP A 432 -7.66 23.98 21.38
C ASP A 432 -8.62 24.69 22.34
N LEU A 433 -9.89 24.84 21.90
CA LEU A 433 -10.91 25.53 22.69
C LEU A 433 -11.11 24.90 24.08
N THR A 434 -11.07 23.56 24.16
CA THR A 434 -11.28 22.85 25.43
C THR A 434 -10.15 23.13 26.41
N ALA A 435 -8.90 23.00 25.96
CA ALA A 435 -7.73 23.26 26.79
C ALA A 435 -7.62 24.76 27.18
N THR A 436 -8.00 25.66 26.29
CA THR A 436 -8.05 27.11 26.54
C THR A 436 -9.07 27.45 27.61
N ILE A 437 -10.30 26.92 27.52
CA ILE A 437 -11.36 27.15 28.54
C ILE A 437 -10.95 26.56 29.88
N VAL A 438 -10.34 25.36 29.89
CA VAL A 438 -9.84 24.76 31.15
C VAL A 438 -8.74 25.61 31.77
N SER A 439 -7.85 26.20 30.95
CA SER A 439 -6.80 27.12 31.44
C SER A 439 -7.40 28.38 32.08
N ALA A 440 -8.41 28.98 31.46
CA ALA A 440 -9.12 30.14 31.99
C ALA A 440 -9.87 29.80 33.30
N ALA A 441 -10.55 28.63 33.33
CA ALA A 441 -11.26 28.16 34.50
C ALA A 441 -10.35 27.89 35.70
N LEU A 442 -9.13 27.45 35.51
CA LEU A 442 -8.12 27.24 36.55
C LEU A 442 -7.63 28.56 37.19
N ARG A 443 -7.78 29.70 36.49
CA ARG A 443 -7.51 31.03 37.04
C ARG A 443 -8.70 31.67 37.78
N GLU A 444 -9.82 30.96 37.89
CA GLU A 444 -11.08 31.47 38.48
C GLU A 444 -11.60 32.75 37.79
N SER A 445 -11.18 32.99 36.51
CA SER A 445 -11.64 34.15 35.73
C SER A 445 -12.70 33.73 34.71
N PRO A 446 -13.81 34.47 34.56
CA PRO A 446 -14.84 34.16 33.56
C PRO A 446 -14.45 34.54 32.13
N ALA A 447 -13.34 35.28 31.94
CA ALA A 447 -12.87 35.73 30.64
C ALA A 447 -11.58 34.98 30.24
N VAL A 448 -11.48 34.63 28.96
CA VAL A 448 -10.27 34.02 28.36
C VAL A 448 -9.28 35.13 28.04
N GLU A 449 -8.07 35.04 28.55
CA GLU A 449 -6.96 35.94 28.27
C GLU A 449 -5.96 35.31 27.31
N GLU A 450 -5.01 36.09 26.73
CA GLU A 450 -4.01 35.58 25.77
C GLU A 450 -3.15 34.45 26.37
N ASP A 451 -2.86 34.50 27.66
CA ASP A 451 -2.07 33.49 28.37
C ASP A 451 -2.81 32.14 28.54
N ASP A 452 -4.13 32.12 28.37
CA ASP A 452 -4.93 30.89 28.42
C ASP A 452 -4.95 30.15 27.12
N ILE A 453 -4.60 30.79 26.02
CA ILE A 453 -4.67 30.17 24.69
C ILE A 453 -3.75 28.95 24.66
N ARG A 454 -4.33 27.83 24.22
CA ARG A 454 -3.64 26.57 24.02
C ARG A 454 -3.80 26.14 22.58
N VAL A 455 -2.68 25.72 21.97
CA VAL A 455 -2.60 25.26 20.58
C VAL A 455 -2.48 23.74 20.56
N ARG A 456 -3.20 23.11 19.65
CA ARG A 456 -3.17 21.65 19.47
C ARG A 456 -1.82 21.18 18.96
N VAL A 457 -1.28 20.18 19.61
CA VAL A 457 -0.16 19.39 19.13
C VAL A 457 -0.74 18.17 18.42
N ARG A 458 -0.57 18.11 17.10
CA ARG A 458 -1.10 17.01 16.30
C ARG A 458 0.00 16.04 15.89
N ARG A 459 -0.38 14.78 15.75
CA ARG A 459 0.45 13.75 15.13
C ARG A 459 0.05 13.62 13.67
N ALA A 460 0.86 14.12 12.76
CA ALA A 460 0.64 14.04 11.33
C ALA A 460 1.63 13.07 10.66
N ARG A 461 1.25 12.50 9.52
CA ARG A 461 2.18 11.75 8.66
C ARG A 461 2.99 12.74 7.84
N ALA A 462 4.30 12.76 8.04
CA ALA A 462 5.19 13.54 7.19
C ALA A 462 5.47 12.78 5.89
N LYS A 463 5.40 13.49 4.75
CA LYS A 463 5.94 12.95 3.50
C LYS A 463 7.45 12.79 3.63
N ARG A 464 7.97 11.70 3.11
CA ARG A 464 9.41 11.36 3.21
C ARG A 464 10.02 11.31 1.83
N LEU A 465 11.19 11.92 1.70
CA LEU A 465 12.06 11.81 0.54
C LEU A 465 13.33 11.07 0.95
N CYS A 466 13.63 10.01 0.25
CA CYS A 466 14.90 9.29 0.33
C CYS A 466 15.71 9.63 -0.93
N ALA A 467 16.75 10.44 -0.79
CA ALA A 467 17.63 10.84 -1.89
C ALA A 467 18.92 10.00 -1.83
N ILE A 468 19.15 9.16 -2.84
CA ILE A 468 20.35 8.32 -2.96
C ILE A 468 21.39 9.09 -3.74
N LEU A 469 22.56 9.31 -3.12
CA LEU A 469 23.73 9.91 -3.74
C LEU A 469 24.75 8.82 -3.99
N LEU A 470 24.92 8.43 -5.25
CA LEU A 470 25.76 7.31 -5.67
C LEU A 470 27.05 7.82 -6.31
N ASP A 471 28.15 7.47 -5.68
CA ASP A 471 29.48 7.68 -6.26
C ASP A 471 29.74 6.68 -7.38
N SER A 472 29.97 7.16 -8.58
CA SER A 472 30.34 6.36 -9.75
C SER A 472 31.67 6.81 -10.36
N SER A 473 32.55 7.43 -9.56
CA SER A 473 33.89 7.85 -9.98
C SER A 473 34.82 6.67 -10.31
N GLY A 474 35.96 6.95 -10.92
CA GLY A 474 36.93 5.93 -11.31
C GLY A 474 37.47 5.11 -10.13
N SER A 475 37.56 5.67 -8.93
CA SER A 475 37.94 4.94 -7.70
C SER A 475 36.95 3.84 -7.32
N MET A 476 35.68 3.98 -7.72
CA MET A 476 34.62 3.01 -7.46
C MET A 476 34.67 1.80 -8.40
N ALA A 477 35.24 1.96 -9.61
CA ALA A 477 35.48 0.86 -10.54
C ALA A 477 36.55 -0.11 -10.01
N ALA A 478 37.58 0.45 -9.37
CA ALA A 478 38.61 -0.33 -8.69
C ALA A 478 38.02 -1.15 -7.53
N MET A 479 38.40 -2.42 -7.41
CA MET A 479 37.99 -3.32 -6.29
C MET A 479 36.48 -3.63 -6.21
N ARG A 480 35.72 -3.57 -7.32
CA ARG A 480 34.28 -3.91 -7.36
C ARG A 480 33.40 -3.08 -6.42
N ARG A 481 33.84 -1.92 -5.94
CA ARG A 481 33.09 -1.07 -4.99
C ARG A 481 31.76 -0.59 -5.54
N ILE A 482 31.67 -0.37 -6.86
CA ILE A 482 30.42 0.04 -7.52
C ILE A 482 29.32 -1.03 -7.43
N LYS A 483 29.67 -2.32 -7.43
CA LYS A 483 28.69 -3.38 -7.24
C LYS A 483 28.06 -3.33 -5.85
N ILE A 484 28.89 -3.15 -4.82
CA ILE A 484 28.45 -2.97 -3.43
C ILE A 484 27.57 -1.72 -3.33
N ALA A 485 28.00 -0.60 -3.93
CA ALA A 485 27.25 0.65 -3.91
C ALA A 485 25.87 0.53 -4.58
N LYS A 486 25.80 -0.15 -5.73
CA LYS A 486 24.53 -0.46 -6.40
C LYS A 486 23.65 -1.39 -5.54
N GLY A 487 24.23 -2.39 -4.87
CA GLY A 487 23.51 -3.29 -3.96
C GLY A 487 22.90 -2.54 -2.77
N ILE A 488 23.65 -1.63 -2.15
CA ILE A 488 23.16 -0.75 -1.08
C ILE A 488 22.01 0.13 -1.60
N ALA A 489 22.18 0.79 -2.76
CA ALA A 489 21.15 1.61 -3.36
C ALA A 489 19.87 0.81 -3.64
N MET A 490 20.00 -0.40 -4.18
CA MET A 490 18.89 -1.31 -4.44
C MET A 490 18.12 -1.67 -3.16
N ASN A 491 18.82 -1.92 -2.05
CA ASN A 491 18.18 -2.19 -0.76
C ASN A 491 17.35 -0.99 -0.27
N PHE A 492 17.88 0.24 -0.44
CA PHE A 492 17.12 1.45 -0.09
C PHE A 492 15.91 1.67 -0.99
N ILE A 493 16.00 1.34 -2.28
CA ILE A 493 14.85 1.38 -3.19
C ILE A 493 13.79 0.38 -2.74
N LYS A 494 14.17 -0.86 -2.39
CA LYS A 494 13.26 -1.87 -1.82
C LYS A 494 12.59 -1.37 -0.53
N ASN A 495 13.35 -0.77 0.38
CA ASN A 495 12.83 -0.22 1.63
C ASN A 495 11.88 0.99 1.40
N ALA A 496 12.20 1.87 0.47
CA ALA A 496 11.36 3.01 0.12
C ALA A 496 10.04 2.56 -0.52
N TYR A 497 10.07 1.51 -1.36
CA TYR A 497 8.87 0.88 -1.90
C TYR A 497 7.94 0.38 -0.79
N VAL A 498 8.47 -0.36 0.19
CA VAL A 498 7.69 -0.86 1.33
C VAL A 498 7.12 0.29 2.19
N LYS A 499 7.89 1.38 2.35
CA LYS A 499 7.52 2.55 3.18
C LYS A 499 6.70 3.59 2.40
N ARG A 500 6.54 3.45 1.08
CA ARG A 500 5.94 4.43 0.15
C ARG A 500 6.58 5.81 0.20
N ASP A 501 7.88 5.85 0.47
CA ASP A 501 8.66 7.08 0.48
C ASP A 501 8.94 7.52 -0.96
N GLU A 502 9.03 8.82 -1.22
CA GLU A 502 9.49 9.30 -2.53
C GLU A 502 10.99 9.09 -2.63
N LEU A 503 11.43 8.63 -3.80
CA LEU A 503 12.84 8.37 -4.11
C LEU A 503 13.38 9.39 -5.09
N ALA A 504 14.67 9.75 -4.91
CA ALA A 504 15.45 10.46 -5.90
C ALA A 504 16.82 9.80 -6.02
N LEU A 505 17.41 9.85 -7.22
CA LEU A 505 18.73 9.31 -7.52
C LEU A 505 19.62 10.39 -8.09
N ILE A 506 20.73 10.66 -7.39
CA ILE A 506 21.77 11.57 -7.79
C ILE A 506 23.05 10.76 -8.00
N CYS A 507 23.63 10.81 -9.17
CA CYS A 507 24.88 10.15 -9.48
C CYS A 507 25.97 11.21 -9.66
N PHE A 508 27.17 10.96 -9.17
CA PHE A 508 28.26 11.92 -9.33
C PHE A 508 29.53 11.27 -9.82
N LYS A 509 30.02 11.82 -10.94
CA LYS A 509 31.27 11.43 -11.61
C LYS A 509 31.78 12.58 -12.49
N GLY A 510 33.07 12.57 -12.81
CA GLY A 510 33.66 13.56 -13.72
C GLY A 510 33.71 14.95 -13.10
N ALA A 511 33.12 15.96 -13.74
CA ALA A 511 33.19 17.36 -13.26
C ALA A 511 31.97 17.80 -12.45
N LYS A 512 30.81 17.14 -12.58
CA LYS A 512 29.53 17.52 -11.95
C LYS A 512 28.76 16.29 -11.50
N SER A 513 27.73 16.52 -10.72
CA SER A 513 26.74 15.50 -10.38
C SER A 513 25.48 15.65 -11.22
N ASP A 514 24.88 14.54 -11.60
CA ASP A 514 23.67 14.46 -12.40
C ASP A 514 22.50 13.95 -11.56
N VAL A 515 21.36 14.64 -11.63
CA VAL A 515 20.11 14.18 -11.04
C VAL A 515 19.45 13.23 -12.01
N LEU A 516 19.65 11.92 -11.83
CA LEU A 516 19.09 10.89 -12.71
C LEU A 516 17.60 10.75 -12.51
N SER A 517 17.10 10.90 -11.28
CA SER A 517 15.68 10.87 -10.96
C SER A 517 15.34 11.95 -9.94
N HIS A 518 14.33 12.76 -10.28
CA HIS A 518 13.67 13.65 -9.34
C HIS A 518 12.78 12.86 -8.37
N PRO A 519 12.29 13.46 -7.26
CA PRO A 519 11.42 12.79 -6.31
C PRO A 519 10.23 12.11 -7.02
N THR A 520 10.17 10.78 -6.92
CA THR A 520 9.17 9.95 -7.60
C THR A 520 8.82 8.72 -6.77
N ARG A 521 7.66 8.13 -7.05
CA ARG A 521 7.25 6.81 -6.55
C ARG A 521 7.31 5.72 -7.63
N ARG A 522 7.80 6.05 -8.83
CA ARG A 522 8.03 5.08 -9.91
C ARG A 522 9.37 4.37 -9.66
N TYR A 523 9.37 3.43 -8.72
CA TYR A 523 10.59 2.74 -8.25
C TYR A 523 11.26 1.91 -9.36
N SER A 524 10.47 1.35 -10.29
CA SER A 524 10.98 0.63 -11.46
C SER A 524 11.85 1.49 -12.37
N ASP A 525 11.48 2.77 -12.54
CA ASP A 525 12.25 3.69 -13.38
C ASP A 525 13.59 4.03 -12.70
N VAL A 526 13.56 4.24 -11.36
CA VAL A 526 14.79 4.49 -10.59
C VAL A 526 15.73 3.28 -10.64
N LEU A 527 15.20 2.05 -10.61
CA LEU A 527 16.00 0.83 -10.77
C LEU A 527 16.67 0.74 -12.14
N ARG A 528 15.92 0.99 -13.22
CA ARG A 528 16.48 1.01 -14.58
C ARG A 528 17.61 2.04 -14.73
N LEU A 529 17.42 3.22 -14.13
CA LEU A 529 18.44 4.27 -14.13
C LEU A 529 19.68 3.85 -13.33
N LEU A 530 19.49 3.17 -12.18
CA LEU A 530 20.58 2.65 -11.36
C LEU A 530 21.42 1.62 -12.11
N ASP A 531 20.78 0.69 -12.85
CA ASP A 531 21.47 -0.33 -13.65
C ASP A 531 22.27 0.29 -14.79
N GLY A 532 21.78 1.39 -15.37
CA GLY A 532 22.44 2.14 -16.42
C GLY A 532 23.67 2.95 -15.99
N VAL A 533 23.92 3.10 -14.68
CA VAL A 533 25.05 3.92 -14.17
C VAL A 533 26.39 3.29 -14.55
N LYS A 534 27.20 4.08 -15.26
CA LYS A 534 28.57 3.73 -15.67
C LYS A 534 29.58 4.41 -14.74
N THR A 535 30.73 3.78 -14.51
CA THR A 535 31.81 4.32 -13.69
C THR A 535 32.87 5.05 -14.53
N GLY A 536 33.56 6.01 -13.93
CA GLY A 536 34.69 6.71 -14.54
C GLY A 536 34.84 8.15 -14.03
N GLY A 537 35.99 8.76 -14.29
CA GLY A 537 36.27 10.16 -14.03
C GLY A 537 36.53 10.52 -12.56
N ARG A 538 36.46 11.83 -12.26
CA ARG A 538 36.72 12.44 -10.95
C ARG A 538 35.50 12.34 -10.02
N THR A 539 35.68 12.77 -8.75
CA THR A 539 34.65 12.67 -7.70
C THR A 539 34.16 14.07 -7.27
N PRO A 540 33.08 14.61 -7.87
CA PRO A 540 32.52 15.92 -7.54
C PRO A 540 31.52 15.84 -6.37
N LEU A 541 31.98 15.42 -5.19
CA LEU A 541 31.16 15.24 -3.99
C LEU A 541 30.45 16.53 -3.54
N PRO A 542 31.07 17.74 -3.56
CA PRO A 542 30.36 18.99 -3.27
C PRO A 542 29.17 19.24 -4.21
N SER A 543 29.29 18.92 -5.49
CA SER A 543 28.20 19.05 -6.46
C SER A 543 27.00 18.15 -6.10
N ALA A 544 27.25 16.93 -5.62
CA ALA A 544 26.19 16.01 -5.18
C ALA A 544 25.46 16.54 -3.93
N LEU A 545 26.18 17.05 -2.95
CA LEU A 545 25.58 17.68 -1.76
C LEU A 545 24.79 18.95 -2.10
N TYR A 546 25.26 19.72 -3.08
CA TYR A 546 24.54 20.89 -3.57
C TYR A 546 23.20 20.50 -4.22
N ASN A 547 23.19 19.50 -5.10
CA ASN A 547 21.96 18.98 -5.72
C ASN A 547 20.99 18.42 -4.67
N LEU A 548 21.50 17.73 -3.65
CA LEU A 548 20.69 17.31 -2.51
C LEU A 548 20.05 18.51 -1.79
N ALA A 549 20.81 19.59 -1.56
CA ALA A 549 20.30 20.78 -0.88
C ALA A 549 19.21 21.49 -1.69
N VAL A 550 19.40 21.65 -3.01
CA VAL A 550 18.40 22.23 -3.92
C VAL A 550 17.12 21.39 -3.93
N MET A 551 17.28 20.07 -4.06
CA MET A 551 16.15 19.14 -4.07
C MET A 551 15.40 19.12 -2.73
N ALA A 552 16.13 19.11 -1.61
CA ALA A 552 15.55 19.14 -0.27
C ALA A 552 14.75 20.42 -0.02
N LYS A 553 15.28 21.57 -0.48
CA LYS A 553 14.59 22.86 -0.40
C LYS A 553 13.26 22.82 -1.16
N ALA A 554 13.29 22.45 -2.43
CA ALA A 554 12.12 22.39 -3.28
C ALA A 554 11.06 21.40 -2.73
N PHE A 555 11.51 20.24 -2.22
CA PHE A 555 10.61 19.24 -1.64
C PHE A 555 9.95 19.73 -0.34
N LYS A 556 10.67 20.43 0.51
CA LYS A 556 10.13 21.01 1.76
C LYS A 556 9.22 22.20 1.52
N GLU A 557 9.48 23.02 0.52
CA GLU A 557 8.58 24.10 0.08
C GLU A 557 7.25 23.54 -0.42
N LYS A 558 7.28 22.43 -1.18
CA LYS A 558 6.08 21.75 -1.65
C LYS A 558 5.32 21.02 -0.53
N HIS A 559 6.04 20.56 0.51
CA HIS A 559 5.50 19.75 1.60
C HIS A 559 6.01 20.25 2.95
N ARG A 560 5.27 21.12 3.61
CA ARG A 560 5.67 21.87 4.83
C ARG A 560 6.31 21.03 5.94
N ASN A 561 5.90 19.75 6.10
CA ASN A 561 6.37 18.84 7.16
C ASN A 561 7.19 17.67 6.61
N ALA A 562 7.82 17.84 5.46
CA ALA A 562 8.56 16.76 4.82
C ALA A 562 9.85 16.42 5.57
N VAL A 563 10.12 15.12 5.68
CA VAL A 563 11.39 14.58 6.18
C VAL A 563 12.24 14.18 4.97
N VAL A 564 13.43 14.75 4.86
CA VAL A 564 14.39 14.43 3.80
C VAL A 564 15.56 13.67 4.40
N THR A 565 15.85 12.50 3.84
CA THR A 565 17.01 11.68 4.21
C THR A 565 17.88 11.47 2.98
N GLY A 566 19.13 11.94 3.05
CA GLY A 566 20.16 11.66 2.06
C GLY A 566 20.88 10.35 2.42
N ILE A 567 21.12 9.50 1.43
CA ILE A 567 21.91 8.27 1.54
C ILE A 567 23.13 8.43 0.65
N LEU A 568 24.26 8.70 1.25
CA LEU A 568 25.52 8.90 0.54
C LEU A 568 26.30 7.59 0.51
N VAL A 569 26.55 7.07 -0.69
CA VAL A 569 27.34 5.84 -0.91
C VAL A 569 28.61 6.24 -1.68
N THR A 570 29.75 6.25 -1.00
CA THR A 570 31.03 6.76 -1.53
C THR A 570 32.22 6.15 -0.81
N ASP A 571 33.42 6.24 -1.39
CA ASP A 571 34.67 5.98 -0.69
C ASP A 571 35.23 7.26 0.02
N GLY A 572 34.51 8.38 -0.06
CA GLY A 572 34.81 9.63 0.62
C GLY A 572 35.87 10.48 -0.03
N LYS A 573 36.38 10.11 -1.19
CA LYS A 573 37.30 10.93 -1.95
C LYS A 573 36.53 12.07 -2.64
N ALA A 574 37.11 13.27 -2.64
CA ALA A 574 36.62 14.41 -3.38
C ALA A 574 37.77 15.14 -4.00
N ASN A 575 37.67 15.48 -5.28
CA ASN A 575 38.75 16.12 -6.05
C ASN A 575 38.23 17.20 -7.00
N VAL A 576 36.98 17.60 -6.89
CA VAL A 576 36.36 18.69 -7.67
C VAL A 576 35.59 19.59 -6.73
N SER A 577 35.98 20.89 -6.67
CA SER A 577 35.28 21.93 -5.91
C SER A 577 34.19 22.60 -6.75
N LEU A 578 33.34 23.42 -6.13
CA LEU A 578 32.31 24.23 -6.80
C LEU A 578 32.84 25.60 -7.28
N GLY A 579 34.10 25.91 -7.04
CA GLY A 579 34.74 27.19 -7.42
C GLY A 579 35.59 27.83 -6.35
N GLY A 580 35.76 27.18 -5.20
CA GLY A 580 36.59 27.62 -4.08
C GLY A 580 37.45 26.49 -3.52
N ASP A 581 37.87 26.62 -2.25
CA ASP A 581 38.52 25.52 -1.54
C ASP A 581 37.54 24.40 -1.26
N LEU A 582 37.97 23.17 -1.54
CA LEU A 582 37.15 21.96 -1.43
C LEU A 582 36.58 21.76 -0.01
N LYS A 583 37.37 22.06 1.01
CA LYS A 583 37.00 21.94 2.41
C LYS A 583 35.95 22.98 2.80
N GLU A 584 36.13 24.21 2.36
CA GLU A 584 35.19 25.31 2.62
C GLU A 584 33.84 25.05 1.95
N ASP A 585 33.83 24.57 0.70
CA ASP A 585 32.62 24.17 0.00
C ASP A 585 31.87 23.09 0.76
N MET A 586 32.56 22.06 1.26
CA MET A 586 31.99 20.99 2.04
C MET A 586 31.37 21.48 3.35
N GLU A 587 32.09 22.35 4.09
CA GLU A 587 31.59 22.92 5.34
C GLU A 587 30.34 23.77 5.12
N ARG A 588 30.34 24.60 4.08
CA ARG A 588 29.20 25.45 3.72
C ARG A 588 27.97 24.64 3.39
N LEU A 589 28.12 23.58 2.56
CA LEU A 589 27.02 22.73 2.16
C LEU A 589 26.47 21.89 3.32
N CYS A 590 27.33 21.32 4.16
CA CYS A 590 26.90 20.60 5.35
C CYS A 590 26.16 21.53 6.34
N LYS A 591 26.63 22.75 6.58
CA LYS A 591 25.89 23.72 7.39
C LYS A 591 24.53 24.09 6.80
N MET A 592 24.44 24.22 5.47
CA MET A 592 23.18 24.47 4.75
C MET A 592 22.19 23.31 4.89
N LEU A 593 22.62 22.07 4.66
CA LEU A 593 21.80 20.86 4.81
C LEU A 593 21.33 20.68 6.26
N ARG A 594 22.20 20.94 7.24
CA ARG A 594 21.85 20.87 8.66
C ARG A 594 20.80 21.92 9.06
N ARG A 595 20.90 23.16 8.57
CA ARG A 595 19.89 24.21 8.77
C ARG A 595 18.53 23.83 8.19
N MET A 596 18.53 23.12 7.08
CA MET A 596 17.32 22.58 6.48
C MET A 596 16.83 21.30 7.16
N ASN A 597 17.43 20.84 8.24
CA ASN A 597 17.08 19.60 8.94
C ASN A 597 16.99 18.39 7.98
N VAL A 598 18.02 18.23 7.13
CA VAL A 598 18.22 17.06 6.27
C VAL A 598 19.05 16.04 7.05
N LYS A 599 18.54 14.81 7.17
CA LYS A 599 19.30 13.71 7.77
C LYS A 599 20.20 13.07 6.71
N LEU A 600 21.43 12.75 7.06
CA LEU A 600 22.38 12.09 6.16
C LEU A 600 22.82 10.76 6.77
N LYS A 601 22.85 9.70 5.95
CA LYS A 601 23.44 8.40 6.26
C LYS A 601 24.55 8.14 5.26
N ILE A 602 25.73 7.76 5.76
CA ILE A 602 26.92 7.59 4.93
C ILE A 602 27.30 6.11 4.91
N TYR A 603 27.43 5.55 3.72
CA TYR A 603 27.89 4.20 3.47
C TYR A 603 29.28 4.26 2.87
N ASP A 604 30.29 3.96 3.70
CA ASP A 604 31.70 3.97 3.33
C ASP A 604 32.06 2.66 2.63
N THR A 605 32.32 2.72 1.34
CA THR A 605 32.60 1.53 0.50
C THR A 605 34.06 1.09 0.54
N ARG A 606 34.89 1.69 1.39
CA ARG A 606 36.30 1.27 1.57
C ARG A 606 36.38 -0.06 2.31
N PRO A 607 37.24 -0.97 1.90
CA PRO A 607 37.44 -2.23 2.61
C PRO A 607 38.08 -1.95 4.01
N PRO A 608 37.66 -2.70 5.05
CA PRO A 608 38.21 -2.54 6.39
C PRO A 608 39.71 -2.90 6.39
N GLY A 609 40.53 -2.08 7.07
CA GLY A 609 41.96 -2.35 7.27
C GLY A 609 42.90 -1.81 6.17
N VAL A 610 42.39 -1.18 5.12
CA VAL A 610 43.25 -0.51 4.11
C VAL A 610 43.49 0.95 4.49
N ILE A 611 44.74 1.31 4.77
CA ILE A 611 45.15 2.69 4.97
C ILE A 611 45.28 3.32 3.57
N ASP A 612 44.29 4.12 3.18
CA ASP A 612 44.35 4.88 1.95
C ASP A 612 45.07 6.21 2.23
N PRO A 613 46.17 6.56 1.51
CA PRO A 613 46.90 7.79 1.74
C PRO A 613 46.14 9.06 1.37
N ALA A 614 45.03 8.93 0.62
CA ALA A 614 44.21 10.08 0.23
C ALA A 614 43.26 10.50 1.37
N PRO A 615 43.13 11.81 1.71
CA PRO A 615 42.24 12.27 2.75
C PRO A 615 40.78 11.99 2.39
N SER A 616 40.03 11.39 3.35
CA SER A 616 38.60 11.14 3.21
C SER A 616 37.79 12.24 3.87
N PHE A 617 36.77 12.73 3.19
CA PHE A 617 35.84 13.73 3.73
C PHE A 617 34.69 13.11 4.53
N ILE A 618 34.60 11.79 4.64
CA ILE A 618 33.51 11.09 5.36
C ILE A 618 33.44 11.54 6.81
N ASP A 619 34.56 11.56 7.53
CA ASP A 619 34.58 11.91 8.94
C ASP A 619 34.28 13.43 9.17
N LEU A 620 34.67 14.28 8.24
CA LEU A 620 34.32 15.72 8.26
C LEU A 620 32.79 15.88 8.08
N ILE A 621 32.21 15.23 7.08
CA ILE A 621 30.76 15.30 6.80
C ILE A 621 29.97 14.72 7.98
N ALA A 622 30.39 13.56 8.50
CA ALA A 622 29.76 12.91 9.63
C ALA A 622 29.70 13.81 10.86
N LYS A 623 30.82 14.48 11.18
CA LYS A 623 30.93 15.43 12.31
C LYS A 623 30.02 16.66 12.11
N LEU A 624 30.01 17.24 10.91
CA LEU A 624 29.26 18.46 10.62
C LEU A 624 27.75 18.23 10.55
N MET A 625 27.34 17.06 10.04
CA MET A 625 25.93 16.68 9.82
C MET A 625 25.33 15.83 10.94
N ASP A 626 26.12 15.42 11.93
CA ASP A 626 25.74 14.40 12.92
C ASP A 626 25.21 13.12 12.22
N ALA A 627 25.96 12.68 11.21
CA ALA A 627 25.54 11.60 10.33
C ALA A 627 26.05 10.24 10.80
N GLU A 628 25.20 9.22 10.65
CA GLU A 628 25.58 7.82 10.91
C GLU A 628 26.47 7.31 9.77
N VAL A 629 27.63 6.71 10.11
CA VAL A 629 28.58 6.11 9.15
C VAL A 629 28.57 4.60 9.30
N TYR A 630 28.31 3.90 8.19
CA TYR A 630 28.30 2.45 8.10
C TYR A 630 29.53 1.98 7.31
N ARG A 631 30.36 1.08 7.89
CA ARG A 631 31.63 0.63 7.30
C ARG A 631 31.70 -0.88 7.07
N ASP A 632 30.89 -1.67 7.77
CA ASP A 632 30.91 -3.12 7.68
C ASP A 632 29.68 -3.61 6.90
N PHE A 633 29.93 -4.15 5.70
CA PHE A 633 28.93 -4.83 4.90
C PHE A 633 29.25 -6.32 4.89
N LYS A 634 28.42 -7.16 5.52
CA LYS A 634 28.55 -8.62 5.40
C LYS A 634 28.20 -9.01 3.97
N ASN A 635 29.20 -9.42 3.20
CA ASN A 635 28.99 -10.10 1.94
C ASN A 635 28.31 -11.43 2.24
N VAL A 636 27.08 -11.59 1.78
CA VAL A 636 26.48 -12.92 1.66
C VAL A 636 26.97 -13.47 0.32
N ALA A 637 27.82 -14.48 0.40
CA ALA A 637 28.32 -15.25 -0.72
C ALA A 637 27.21 -16.15 -1.30
#